data_cc0754cb444eb4519be4999f189e001f
#
_entry.id   cc0754cb444eb4519be4999f189e001f
#
_cell.length_a   1.000
_cell.length_b   1.000
_cell.length_c   1.000
_cell.angle_alpha   90.00
_cell.angle_beta   90.00
_cell.angle_gamma   90.00
#
_symmetry.space_group_name_H-M   'P 1'
#
loop_
_entity.id
_entity.type
_entity.pdbx_description
1 polymer ?
#
loop_
_entity_poly.entity_id
_entity_poly.type
_entity_poly.pdbx_seq_one_letter_code
_entity_poly.pdbx_strand_id
1 'polypeptide(L)'
;MKPAVDRMRDYRARMTETKRKIVQKRNRQQQQASRQKWNIARKKDEAVKAKARMRQMRKRKKEALLVTMNEAIVSPRKVFSSAQALGKAISRVSRVLPKSPRRKAAVVRKLARDFGMEGEKSKVVVKEPTEMENMVKDFYMSDLVSRQLPGKKDCVTVVLNGQKQKVQKRVLVMTVREAHKVFLSEHNSATIGKSKFATLRPQNVLPVSDKDQTVCCCRYHENLQLLLDGLKKCFGEFPNSQQLMEQCSCRWDKECYFGKCTECCNVDMVVDRLLAEKSHIAGTSHMDDSEHQEMEVSYYQWSATNSKELITDRITQVRKELTNQIESVKKHSFLAKVQLQQIRELKAKLSKDEAVMQEDFSENFCIKQQDEIMSAHWVTESVTVFTAVIYQSDGSTSYAVVSDELHHDKYSVFCYNQAILQHYTSQHGKTIKNLHLFSDGAASQFKNRYTLSTIMQPELIHSTIKKMDWSFFATAHGKGPVDGIGGSVKRAVWRHILQKQVVVNSAQDFAAVAKDACPSIDIVFVGKNDVSVCKQQLEAVWQETPPLAIQQTQLMHYAHLCESGDGLEVSDISPFSDTVMPQFRRAHVASKNDSRNSAATASETEALVAPSSSSSVSEHRMHTGTMQHSIVCFKTVH
;
A
#
# COMPACT_ATOMS: atom_id res chain seq x y z
N MET A 1 24.67 68.58 13.94
CA MET A 1 25.01 67.15 14.01
C MET A 1 26.28 66.87 13.18
N LYS A 2 27.33 66.27 13.77
CA LYS A 2 28.53 65.89 13.01
C LYS A 2 28.19 64.89 11.88
N PRO A 3 28.76 65.00 10.68
CA PRO A 3 28.61 64.09 9.58
C PRO A 3 28.91 62.63 10.01
N ALA A 4 28.23 61.62 9.40
CA ALA A 4 28.42 60.23 9.74
C ALA A 4 29.86 59.71 9.63
N VAL A 5 30.64 60.31 8.72
CA VAL A 5 32.07 60.01 8.51
C VAL A 5 32.91 60.43 9.73
N ASP A 6 32.63 61.59 10.33
CA ASP A 6 33.36 62.10 11.50
C ASP A 6 33.01 61.30 12.75
N ARG A 7 31.76 60.90 12.92
CA ARG A 7 31.35 59.99 14.00
C ARG A 7 32.07 58.64 13.93
N MET A 8 32.25 58.11 12.74
CA MET A 8 33.00 56.87 12.52
C MET A 8 34.50 57.04 12.75
N ARG A 9 35.05 58.20 12.46
CA ARG A 9 36.49 58.57 12.74
C ARG A 9 36.69 58.63 14.25
N ASP A 10 35.86 59.36 14.98
CA ASP A 10 35.90 59.48 16.44
C ASP A 10 35.71 58.13 17.14
N TYR A 11 34.82 57.30 16.62
CA TYR A 11 34.61 55.95 17.13
C TYR A 11 35.86 55.07 16.95
N ARG A 12 36.52 55.11 15.77
CA ARG A 12 37.72 54.33 15.50
C ARG A 12 38.92 54.84 16.34
N ALA A 13 38.98 56.11 16.65
CA ALA A 13 40.02 56.67 17.50
C ALA A 13 39.96 56.22 18.95
N ARG A 14 38.72 55.90 19.45
CA ARG A 14 38.48 55.44 20.83
C ARG A 14 38.58 53.90 20.98
N MET A 15 38.81 53.16 19.91
CA MET A 15 38.95 51.70 19.98
C MET A 15 40.31 51.28 20.48
N THR A 16 40.36 50.35 21.41
CA THR A 16 41.61 49.69 21.83
C THR A 16 42.23 48.92 20.66
N GLU A 17 43.53 48.76 20.66
CA GLU A 17 44.26 48.09 19.58
C GLU A 17 43.76 46.67 19.32
N THR A 18 43.42 45.95 20.36
CA THR A 18 42.84 44.60 20.29
C THR A 18 41.49 44.59 19.55
N LYS A 19 40.61 45.53 19.86
CA LYS A 19 39.31 45.68 19.17
C LYS A 19 39.50 46.10 17.70
N ARG A 20 40.50 46.97 17.39
CA ARG A 20 40.83 47.32 16.00
C ARG A 20 41.26 46.09 15.18
N LYS A 21 42.13 45.24 15.74
CA LYS A 21 42.59 44.00 15.08
C LYS A 21 41.41 43.02 14.83
N ILE A 22 40.49 42.86 15.78
CA ILE A 22 39.30 42.01 15.62
C ILE A 22 38.39 42.55 14.50
N VAL A 23 38.09 43.82 14.49
CA VAL A 23 37.25 44.47 13.45
C VAL A 23 37.89 44.35 12.07
N GLN A 24 39.21 44.59 11.98
CA GLN A 24 39.94 44.41 10.72
C GLN A 24 39.92 42.97 10.21
N LYS A 25 40.08 41.98 11.11
CA LYS A 25 40.01 40.56 10.76
C LYS A 25 38.60 40.20 10.26
N ARG A 26 37.56 40.66 10.94
CA ARG A 26 36.14 40.44 10.53
C ARG A 26 35.84 41.07 9.17
N ASN A 27 36.29 42.31 8.93
CA ASN A 27 36.11 43.01 7.64
C ASN A 27 36.84 42.30 6.50
N ARG A 28 38.06 41.78 6.73
CA ARG A 28 38.80 40.99 5.74
C ARG A 28 38.05 39.68 5.41
N GLN A 29 37.51 39.00 6.42
CA GLN A 29 36.72 37.78 6.23
C GLN A 29 35.44 38.07 5.44
N GLN A 30 34.72 39.15 5.76
CA GLN A 30 33.53 39.56 5.00
C GLN A 30 33.86 39.91 3.54
N GLN A 31 34.96 40.64 3.30
CA GLN A 31 35.41 40.94 1.93
C GLN A 31 35.80 39.67 1.16
N GLN A 32 36.49 38.73 1.82
CA GLN A 32 36.84 37.46 1.18
C GLN A 32 35.58 36.66 0.84
N ALA A 33 34.60 36.55 1.75
CA ALA A 33 33.34 35.87 1.51
C ALA A 33 32.52 36.51 0.38
N SER A 34 32.51 37.86 0.31
CA SER A 34 31.85 38.60 -0.77
C SER A 34 32.53 38.37 -2.13
N ARG A 35 33.85 38.35 -2.17
CA ARG A 35 34.61 38.02 -3.38
C ARG A 35 34.40 36.60 -3.84
N GLN A 36 34.32 35.65 -2.92
CA GLN A 36 34.01 34.25 -3.26
C GLN A 36 32.59 34.10 -3.84
N LYS A 37 31.59 34.74 -3.22
CA LYS A 37 30.21 34.75 -3.73
C LYS A 37 30.12 35.37 -5.12
N TRP A 38 30.82 36.48 -5.34
CA TRP A 38 30.87 37.16 -6.64
C TRP A 38 31.51 36.28 -7.73
N ASN A 39 32.63 35.61 -7.41
CA ASN A 39 33.29 34.68 -8.32
C ASN A 39 32.43 33.47 -8.68
N ILE A 40 31.66 32.94 -7.72
CA ILE A 40 30.72 31.83 -7.96
C ILE A 40 29.57 32.30 -8.85
N ALA A 41 29.00 33.49 -8.60
CA ALA A 41 27.93 34.05 -9.42
C ALA A 41 28.41 34.30 -10.87
N ARG A 42 29.61 34.88 -11.03
CA ARG A 42 30.23 35.12 -12.35
C ARG A 42 30.48 33.80 -13.10
N LYS A 43 30.99 32.76 -12.43
CA LYS A 43 31.16 31.42 -13.04
C LYS A 43 29.84 30.83 -13.48
N LYS A 44 28.76 30.98 -12.69
CA LYS A 44 27.43 30.53 -13.06
C LYS A 44 26.87 31.27 -14.29
N ASP A 45 27.03 32.59 -14.33
CA ASP A 45 26.60 33.43 -15.45
C ASP A 45 27.37 33.09 -16.74
N GLU A 46 28.69 32.92 -16.66
CA GLU A 46 29.51 32.47 -17.80
C GLU A 46 29.12 31.05 -18.27
N ALA A 47 28.80 30.15 -17.36
CA ALA A 47 28.32 28.81 -17.72
C ALA A 47 26.96 28.85 -18.44
N VAL A 48 26.04 29.73 -18.00
CA VAL A 48 24.75 29.96 -18.67
C VAL A 48 24.95 30.53 -20.08
N LYS A 49 25.83 31.55 -20.21
CA LYS A 49 26.19 32.16 -21.51
C LYS A 49 26.88 31.17 -22.45
N ALA A 50 27.77 30.32 -21.92
CA ALA A 50 28.41 29.26 -22.69
C ALA A 50 27.39 28.21 -23.17
N LYS A 51 26.41 27.81 -22.30
CA LYS A 51 25.32 26.92 -22.67
C LYS A 51 24.42 27.52 -23.76
N ALA A 52 24.14 28.83 -23.68
CA ALA A 52 23.36 29.51 -24.68
C ALA A 52 24.09 29.60 -26.04
N ARG A 53 25.40 29.94 -26.02
CA ARG A 53 26.26 29.93 -27.23
C ARG A 53 26.30 28.56 -27.89
N MET A 54 26.46 27.49 -27.09
CA MET A 54 26.44 26.09 -27.59
C MET A 54 25.10 25.71 -28.20
N ARG A 55 23.97 26.11 -27.58
CA ARG A 55 22.62 25.90 -28.14
C ARG A 55 22.45 26.63 -29.48
N GLN A 56 22.91 27.89 -29.56
CA GLN A 56 22.82 28.71 -30.76
C GLN A 56 23.70 28.13 -31.89
N MET A 57 24.91 27.69 -31.57
CA MET A 57 25.80 27.03 -32.53
C MET A 57 25.23 25.72 -33.05
N ARG A 58 24.61 24.90 -32.15
CA ARG A 58 23.91 23.67 -32.55
C ARG A 58 22.71 23.98 -33.45
N LYS A 59 21.93 25.05 -33.15
CA LYS A 59 20.81 25.50 -33.97
C LYS A 59 21.29 25.92 -35.36
N ARG A 60 22.31 26.78 -35.47
CA ARG A 60 22.89 27.19 -36.75
C ARG A 60 23.46 26.02 -37.56
N LYS A 61 24.13 25.06 -36.90
CA LYS A 61 24.62 23.84 -37.56
C LYS A 61 23.47 22.97 -38.08
N LYS A 62 22.36 22.89 -37.32
CA LYS A 62 21.17 22.15 -37.73
C LYS A 62 20.45 22.84 -38.90
N GLU A 63 20.33 24.14 -38.89
CA GLU A 63 19.74 24.94 -39.97
C GLU A 63 20.57 24.84 -41.25
N ALA A 64 21.90 24.99 -41.17
CA ALA A 64 22.80 24.83 -42.32
C ALA A 64 22.72 23.40 -42.90
N LEU A 65 22.62 22.39 -42.03
CA LEU A 65 22.49 20.99 -42.46
C LEU A 65 21.10 20.74 -43.14
N LEU A 66 20.03 21.36 -42.65
CA LEU A 66 18.70 21.29 -43.24
C LEU A 66 18.63 21.93 -44.61
N VAL A 67 19.32 23.05 -44.83
CA VAL A 67 19.38 23.70 -46.16
C VAL A 67 20.12 22.77 -47.15
N THR A 68 21.28 22.25 -46.75
CA THR A 68 22.05 21.32 -47.62
C THR A 68 21.32 19.98 -47.89
N MET A 69 20.43 19.55 -46.96
CA MET A 69 19.66 18.33 -47.10
C MET A 69 18.40 18.51 -47.92
N ASN A 70 17.73 19.66 -47.84
CA ASN A 70 16.58 19.99 -48.72
C ASN A 70 16.98 20.06 -50.19
N GLU A 71 18.19 20.54 -50.46
CA GLU A 71 18.76 20.48 -51.83
C GLU A 71 19.10 19.04 -52.27
N ALA A 72 19.38 18.14 -51.33
CA ALA A 72 19.68 16.72 -51.62
C ALA A 72 18.44 15.82 -51.78
N ILE A 73 17.27 16.21 -51.28
CA ILE A 73 16.03 15.42 -51.34
C ILE A 73 15.48 15.31 -52.77
N VAL A 74 15.88 16.19 -53.69
CA VAL A 74 15.37 16.23 -55.07
C VAL A 74 15.82 15.04 -55.91
N SER A 75 16.94 14.39 -55.63
CA SER A 75 17.33 13.06 -56.18
C SER A 75 18.66 12.58 -55.54
N PRO A 76 18.71 11.41 -54.86
CA PRO A 76 19.95 10.87 -54.32
C PRO A 76 21.02 10.61 -55.39
N ARG A 77 20.61 10.44 -56.67
CA ARG A 77 21.51 10.26 -57.82
C ARG A 77 22.24 11.54 -58.20
N LYS A 78 21.76 12.76 -57.85
CA LYS A 78 22.45 14.02 -58.16
C LYS A 78 23.56 14.37 -57.13
N VAL A 79 23.55 13.76 -55.94
CA VAL A 79 24.51 14.04 -54.85
C VAL A 79 25.75 13.12 -54.94
N PHE A 80 25.59 11.92 -55.50
CA PHE A 80 26.70 10.96 -55.73
C PHE A 80 27.00 10.88 -57.22
N SER A 81 28.26 10.89 -57.56
CA SER A 81 28.74 10.84 -58.95
C SER A 81 28.34 9.54 -59.69
N SER A 82 27.99 8.49 -59.01
CA SER A 82 27.48 7.24 -59.58
C SER A 82 26.70 6.41 -58.59
N ALA A 83 25.86 5.47 -59.07
CA ALA A 83 25.16 4.50 -58.24
C ALA A 83 26.11 3.62 -57.45
N GLN A 84 27.32 3.36 -57.95
CA GLN A 84 28.37 2.61 -57.24
C GLN A 84 28.92 3.44 -56.05
N ALA A 85 29.08 4.77 -56.21
CA ALA A 85 29.54 5.64 -55.12
C ALA A 85 28.52 5.68 -53.99
N LEU A 86 27.24 5.76 -54.30
CA LEU A 86 26.14 5.64 -53.32
C LEU A 86 26.15 4.26 -52.64
N GLY A 87 26.29 3.17 -53.40
CA GLY A 87 26.38 1.80 -52.86
C GLY A 87 27.55 1.60 -51.90
N LYS A 88 28.73 2.17 -52.24
CA LYS A 88 29.89 2.15 -51.35
C LYS A 88 29.65 2.95 -50.05
N ALA A 89 28.97 4.09 -50.12
CA ALA A 89 28.62 4.90 -48.92
C ALA A 89 27.62 4.14 -48.02
N ILE A 90 26.58 3.53 -48.59
CA ILE A 90 25.62 2.70 -47.84
C ILE A 90 26.33 1.52 -47.18
N SER A 91 27.23 0.82 -47.91
CA SER A 91 28.00 -0.31 -47.37
C SER A 91 28.89 0.10 -46.19
N ARG A 92 29.55 1.28 -46.26
CA ARG A 92 30.34 1.82 -45.14
C ARG A 92 29.48 2.07 -43.91
N VAL A 93 28.34 2.75 -44.06
CA VAL A 93 27.41 3.02 -42.96
C VAL A 93 26.85 1.74 -42.37
N SER A 94 26.47 0.79 -43.24
CA SER A 94 25.93 -0.52 -42.81
C SER A 94 26.91 -1.35 -41.99
N ARG A 95 28.21 -1.24 -42.21
CA ARG A 95 29.26 -1.93 -41.43
C ARG A 95 29.43 -1.36 -40.02
N VAL A 96 29.20 -0.06 -39.85
CA VAL A 96 29.33 0.63 -38.57
C VAL A 96 28.06 0.47 -37.72
N LEU A 97 26.93 0.13 -38.33
CA LEU A 97 25.68 -0.08 -37.61
C LEU A 97 25.71 -1.38 -36.77
N PRO A 98 25.05 -1.42 -35.62
CA PRO A 98 24.96 -2.62 -34.77
C PRO A 98 24.44 -3.84 -35.53
N LYS A 99 24.98 -5.03 -35.26
CA LYS A 99 24.54 -6.29 -35.91
C LYS A 99 23.07 -6.63 -35.60
N SER A 100 22.57 -6.29 -34.40
CA SER A 100 21.18 -6.56 -34.02
C SER A 100 20.19 -5.71 -34.83
N PRO A 101 19.17 -6.30 -35.48
CA PRO A 101 18.17 -5.56 -36.26
C PRO A 101 17.46 -4.46 -35.48
N ARG A 102 17.11 -4.73 -34.19
CA ARG A 102 16.46 -3.74 -33.33
C ARG A 102 17.38 -2.56 -33.02
N ARG A 103 18.67 -2.81 -32.70
CA ARG A 103 19.65 -1.74 -32.43
C ARG A 103 19.99 -0.96 -33.70
N LYS A 104 20.12 -1.64 -34.86
CA LYS A 104 20.29 -1.00 -36.16
C LYS A 104 19.13 -0.04 -36.47
N ALA A 105 17.89 -0.50 -36.34
CA ALA A 105 16.69 0.34 -36.54
C ALA A 105 16.63 1.52 -35.58
N ALA A 106 17.01 1.36 -34.31
CA ALA A 106 17.05 2.45 -33.33
C ALA A 106 18.06 3.54 -33.69
N VAL A 107 19.28 3.15 -34.15
CA VAL A 107 20.29 4.11 -34.58
C VAL A 107 19.83 4.83 -35.85
N VAL A 108 19.30 4.13 -36.86
CA VAL A 108 18.78 4.76 -38.07
C VAL A 108 17.64 5.73 -37.79
N ARG A 109 16.68 5.37 -36.95
CA ARG A 109 15.59 6.27 -36.55
C ARG A 109 16.11 7.48 -35.78
N LYS A 110 17.14 7.31 -34.95
CA LYS A 110 17.74 8.44 -34.23
C LYS A 110 18.44 9.39 -35.21
N LEU A 111 19.21 8.87 -36.15
CA LEU A 111 19.86 9.66 -37.20
C LEU A 111 18.82 10.38 -38.09
N ALA A 112 17.78 9.68 -38.52
CA ALA A 112 16.69 10.31 -39.29
C ALA A 112 16.04 11.48 -38.54
N ARG A 113 15.81 11.35 -37.23
CA ARG A 113 15.32 12.45 -36.39
C ARG A 113 16.31 13.59 -36.25
N ASP A 114 17.56 13.27 -36.03
CA ASP A 114 18.61 14.28 -35.85
C ASP A 114 18.87 15.08 -37.14
N PHE A 115 18.62 14.45 -38.28
CA PHE A 115 18.73 15.07 -39.60
C PHE A 115 17.41 15.68 -40.11
N GLY A 116 16.31 15.61 -39.33
CA GLY A 116 15.02 16.18 -39.75
C GLY A 116 14.32 15.43 -40.87
N MET A 117 14.71 14.19 -41.14
CA MET A 117 14.14 13.31 -42.17
C MET A 117 12.89 12.53 -41.67
N GLU A 118 12.26 12.90 -40.57
CA GLU A 118 10.96 12.33 -40.23
C GLU A 118 9.94 12.85 -41.25
N GLY A 119 9.59 12.00 -42.19
CA GLY A 119 8.41 12.20 -43.03
C GLY A 119 7.19 12.46 -42.15
N GLU A 120 6.21 13.16 -42.65
CA GLU A 120 4.92 13.40 -41.97
C GLU A 120 4.51 12.12 -41.25
N LYS A 121 4.33 12.23 -39.94
CA LYS A 121 3.80 11.13 -39.13
C LYS A 121 2.48 10.74 -39.81
N SER A 122 2.46 9.62 -40.50
CA SER A 122 1.20 9.02 -40.91
C SER A 122 0.33 9.08 -39.66
N LYS A 123 -0.80 9.77 -39.75
CA LYS A 123 -1.79 9.83 -38.67
C LYS A 123 -2.02 8.39 -38.27
N VAL A 124 -1.47 8.00 -37.13
CA VAL A 124 -1.74 6.68 -36.55
C VAL A 124 -3.24 6.72 -36.35
N VAL A 125 -3.98 6.02 -37.23
CA VAL A 125 -5.39 5.77 -37.00
C VAL A 125 -5.42 5.02 -35.69
N VAL A 126 -5.79 5.72 -34.62
CA VAL A 126 -5.99 5.13 -33.30
C VAL A 126 -7.18 4.21 -33.50
N LYS A 127 -6.89 2.93 -33.73
CA LYS A 127 -7.94 1.90 -33.73
C LYS A 127 -8.56 1.94 -32.34
N GLU A 128 -9.86 2.01 -32.28
CA GLU A 128 -10.57 1.85 -31.03
C GLU A 128 -10.14 0.55 -30.37
N PRO A 129 -9.89 0.57 -29.05
CA PRO A 129 -9.45 -0.62 -28.34
C PRO A 129 -10.54 -1.70 -28.47
N THR A 130 -10.11 -2.92 -28.74
CA THR A 130 -11.03 -4.05 -28.79
C THR A 130 -11.60 -4.32 -27.39
N GLU A 131 -12.76 -4.96 -27.32
CA GLU A 131 -13.38 -5.37 -26.05
C GLU A 131 -12.39 -6.11 -25.13
N MET A 132 -11.62 -7.04 -25.70
CA MET A 132 -10.54 -7.75 -25.02
C MET A 132 -9.46 -6.79 -24.46
N GLU A 133 -9.09 -5.75 -25.20
CA GLU A 133 -8.09 -4.78 -24.72
C GLU A 133 -8.61 -3.92 -23.57
N ASN A 134 -9.91 -3.63 -23.58
CA ASN A 134 -10.56 -2.94 -22.46
C ASN A 134 -10.65 -3.84 -21.23
N MET A 135 -11.10 -5.10 -21.38
CA MET A 135 -11.12 -6.07 -20.29
C MET A 135 -9.74 -6.23 -19.62
N VAL A 136 -8.66 -6.28 -20.39
CA VAL A 136 -7.30 -6.36 -19.84
C VAL A 136 -6.92 -5.09 -19.10
N LYS A 137 -7.28 -3.91 -19.59
CA LYS A 137 -7.01 -2.64 -18.90
C LYS A 137 -7.79 -2.53 -17.59
N ASP A 138 -9.06 -2.89 -17.60
CA ASP A 138 -9.93 -2.87 -16.42
C ASP A 138 -9.44 -3.87 -15.38
N PHE A 139 -8.99 -5.05 -15.80
CA PHE A 139 -8.36 -6.02 -14.94
C PHE A 139 -7.10 -5.46 -14.25
N TYR A 140 -6.21 -4.77 -14.98
CA TYR A 140 -5.06 -4.11 -14.39
C TYR A 140 -5.42 -2.98 -13.42
N MET A 141 -6.54 -2.32 -13.61
CA MET A 141 -7.03 -1.25 -12.75
C MET A 141 -7.79 -1.78 -11.52
N SER A 142 -8.12 -3.05 -11.50
CA SER A 142 -8.75 -3.72 -10.36
C SER A 142 -7.84 -3.70 -9.12
N ASP A 143 -8.43 -3.48 -7.94
CA ASP A 143 -7.72 -3.49 -6.65
C ASP A 143 -7.22 -4.90 -6.26
N LEU A 144 -7.70 -5.94 -6.91
CA LEU A 144 -7.18 -7.31 -6.80
C LEU A 144 -5.78 -7.46 -7.41
N VAL A 145 -5.48 -6.70 -8.44
CA VAL A 145 -4.29 -6.84 -9.27
C VAL A 145 -3.28 -5.72 -9.02
N SER A 146 -3.79 -4.52 -8.73
CA SER A 146 -2.93 -3.36 -8.46
C SER A 146 -3.50 -2.48 -7.36
N ARG A 147 -2.64 -1.86 -6.57
CA ARG A 147 -3.00 -0.94 -5.50
C ARG A 147 -2.64 0.49 -5.86
N GLN A 148 -3.54 1.41 -5.57
CA GLN A 148 -3.29 2.83 -5.77
C GLN A 148 -2.34 3.36 -4.71
N LEU A 149 -1.31 4.10 -5.13
CA LEU A 149 -0.39 4.77 -4.23
C LEU A 149 -1.02 6.04 -3.66
N PRO A 150 -0.91 6.31 -2.35
CA PRO A 150 -1.63 7.39 -1.69
C PRO A 150 -1.00 8.78 -1.90
N GLY A 151 0.25 8.86 -2.35
CA GLY A 151 1.04 10.09 -2.37
C GLY A 151 0.63 11.07 -3.48
N LYS A 152 0.58 12.39 -3.20
CA LYS A 152 0.33 13.44 -4.21
C LYS A 152 1.38 13.44 -5.35
N LYS A 153 2.61 13.02 -5.05
CA LYS A 153 3.69 12.85 -6.03
C LYS A 153 3.55 11.54 -6.82
N ASP A 154 2.69 10.64 -6.39
CA ASP A 154 2.47 9.33 -7.00
C ASP A 154 1.47 9.42 -8.15
N CYS A 155 1.59 10.45 -8.96
CA CYS A 155 0.82 10.62 -10.19
C CYS A 155 1.71 10.47 -11.41
N VAL A 156 1.14 9.97 -12.49
CA VAL A 156 1.75 9.96 -13.82
C VAL A 156 0.85 10.74 -14.77
N THR A 157 1.46 11.52 -15.67
CA THR A 157 0.69 12.21 -16.71
C THR A 157 0.51 11.26 -17.88
N VAL A 158 -0.73 10.87 -18.14
CA VAL A 158 -1.14 10.06 -19.28
C VAL A 158 -1.91 10.92 -20.29
N VAL A 159 -1.91 10.52 -21.54
CA VAL A 159 -2.70 11.17 -22.58
C VAL A 159 -3.94 10.31 -22.82
N LEU A 160 -5.10 10.81 -22.38
CA LEU A 160 -6.39 10.20 -22.61
C LEU A 160 -7.18 11.11 -23.56
N ASN A 161 -7.68 10.55 -24.64
CA ASN A 161 -8.47 11.30 -25.66
C ASN A 161 -7.78 12.58 -26.16
N GLY A 162 -6.45 12.53 -26.32
CA GLY A 162 -5.66 13.68 -26.78
C GLY A 162 -5.35 14.73 -25.70
N GLN A 163 -5.91 14.61 -24.50
CA GLN A 163 -5.67 15.52 -23.38
C GLN A 163 -4.70 14.90 -22.35
N LYS A 164 -3.82 15.72 -21.82
CA LYS A 164 -2.91 15.31 -20.73
C LYS A 164 -3.65 15.35 -19.40
N GLN A 165 -3.81 14.19 -18.79
CA GLN A 165 -4.42 14.06 -17.46
C GLN A 165 -3.41 13.48 -16.47
N LYS A 166 -3.47 13.95 -15.21
CA LYS A 166 -2.72 13.34 -14.11
C LYS A 166 -3.55 12.22 -13.53
N VAL A 167 -3.05 11.01 -13.63
CA VAL A 167 -3.66 9.80 -13.08
C VAL A 167 -2.79 9.27 -11.96
N GLN A 168 -3.41 8.79 -10.89
CA GLN A 168 -2.72 8.22 -9.75
C GLN A 168 -1.98 6.94 -10.18
N LYS A 169 -0.76 6.79 -9.69
CA LYS A 169 0.01 5.55 -9.88
C LYS A 169 -0.64 4.41 -9.11
N ARG A 170 -0.58 3.26 -9.70
CA ARG A 170 -0.93 1.99 -9.07
C ARG A 170 0.28 1.07 -9.14
N VAL A 171 0.49 0.23 -8.14
CA VAL A 171 1.56 -0.76 -8.11
C VAL A 171 0.92 -2.15 -8.15
N LEU A 172 1.38 -3.00 -9.04
CA LEU A 172 0.92 -4.39 -9.10
C LEU A 172 1.21 -5.09 -7.77
N VAL A 173 0.24 -5.85 -7.26
CA VAL A 173 0.41 -6.70 -6.05
C VAL A 173 1.00 -8.07 -6.41
N MET A 174 1.20 -8.31 -7.68
CA MET A 174 1.75 -9.56 -8.23
C MET A 174 2.58 -9.26 -9.49
N THR A 175 3.38 -10.20 -9.93
CA THR A 175 4.13 -10.03 -11.19
C THR A 175 3.19 -9.99 -12.40
N VAL A 176 3.63 -9.36 -13.51
CA VAL A 176 2.86 -9.34 -14.76
C VAL A 176 2.57 -10.75 -15.29
N ARG A 177 3.45 -11.72 -14.98
CA ARG A 177 3.25 -13.12 -15.36
C ARG A 177 2.13 -13.78 -14.57
N GLU A 178 2.05 -13.50 -13.28
CA GLU A 178 0.96 -13.95 -12.40
C GLU A 178 -0.35 -13.31 -12.79
N ALA A 179 -0.37 -11.99 -12.95
CA ALA A 179 -1.54 -11.24 -13.41
C ALA A 179 -2.11 -11.82 -14.72
N HIS A 180 -1.24 -12.25 -15.66
CA HIS A 180 -1.69 -12.91 -16.88
C HIS A 180 -2.33 -14.28 -16.62
N LYS A 181 -1.77 -15.09 -15.70
CA LYS A 181 -2.37 -16.38 -15.33
C LYS A 181 -3.74 -16.20 -14.67
N VAL A 182 -3.84 -15.24 -13.72
CA VAL A 182 -5.09 -14.90 -13.03
C VAL A 182 -6.13 -14.41 -14.03
N PHE A 183 -5.74 -13.54 -14.97
CA PHE A 183 -6.64 -13.06 -16.02
C PHE A 183 -7.22 -14.21 -16.86
N LEU A 184 -6.39 -15.16 -17.28
CA LEU A 184 -6.84 -16.32 -18.06
C LEU A 184 -7.74 -17.26 -17.24
N SER A 185 -7.53 -17.40 -15.93
CA SER A 185 -8.37 -18.21 -15.07
C SER A 185 -9.72 -17.55 -14.76
N GLU A 186 -9.80 -16.22 -14.76
CA GLU A 186 -11.06 -15.48 -14.57
C GLU A 186 -11.86 -15.34 -15.87
N HIS A 187 -11.19 -15.41 -17.02
CA HIS A 187 -11.79 -15.24 -18.34
C HIS A 187 -11.44 -16.45 -19.23
N ASN A 188 -12.12 -17.57 -18.98
CA ASN A 188 -11.84 -18.85 -19.65
C ASN A 188 -11.94 -18.82 -21.18
N SER A 189 -12.72 -17.87 -21.75
CA SER A 189 -12.83 -17.66 -23.21
C SER A 189 -11.76 -16.73 -23.77
N ALA A 190 -10.92 -16.09 -22.91
CA ALA A 190 -9.95 -15.11 -23.36
C ALA A 190 -8.66 -15.79 -23.87
N THR A 191 -8.33 -15.54 -25.12
CA THR A 191 -7.05 -15.96 -25.71
C THR A 191 -6.14 -14.78 -25.94
N ILE A 192 -5.27 -14.48 -24.96
CA ILE A 192 -4.28 -13.41 -25.09
C ILE A 192 -2.89 -13.90 -24.70
N GLY A 193 -1.92 -13.63 -25.57
CA GLY A 193 -0.51 -13.98 -25.30
C GLY A 193 0.14 -13.06 -24.27
N LYS A 194 1.09 -13.59 -23.47
CA LYS A 194 1.81 -12.86 -22.39
C LYS A 194 2.38 -11.50 -22.84
N SER A 195 2.97 -11.43 -24.03
CA SER A 195 3.57 -10.19 -24.55
C SER A 195 2.52 -9.12 -24.86
N LYS A 196 1.38 -9.50 -25.44
CA LYS A 196 0.28 -8.58 -25.71
C LYS A 196 -0.35 -8.10 -24.41
N PHE A 197 -0.64 -9.02 -23.48
CA PHE A 197 -1.15 -8.70 -22.15
C PHE A 197 -0.24 -7.69 -21.43
N ALA A 198 1.07 -7.95 -21.38
CA ALA A 198 2.04 -7.03 -20.77
C ALA A 198 2.09 -5.64 -21.44
N THR A 199 1.87 -5.59 -22.77
CA THR A 199 1.88 -4.32 -23.53
C THR A 199 0.63 -3.49 -23.25
N LEU A 200 -0.50 -4.11 -22.95
CA LEU A 200 -1.77 -3.46 -22.64
C LEU A 200 -1.83 -2.87 -21.22
N ARG A 201 -0.84 -3.15 -20.39
CA ARG A 201 -0.75 -2.60 -19.04
C ARG A 201 -0.78 -1.07 -19.08
N PRO A 202 -1.72 -0.40 -18.38
CA PRO A 202 -1.81 1.06 -18.33
C PRO A 202 -0.50 1.69 -17.81
N GLN A 203 -0.15 2.87 -18.31
CA GLN A 203 1.10 3.55 -17.94
C GLN A 203 1.17 3.94 -16.45
N ASN A 204 0.02 4.13 -15.83
CA ASN A 204 -0.09 4.44 -14.41
C ASN A 204 -0.01 3.19 -13.51
N VAL A 205 -0.10 1.99 -14.06
CA VAL A 205 0.09 0.72 -13.33
C VAL A 205 1.55 0.31 -13.44
N LEU A 206 2.29 0.39 -12.35
CA LEU A 206 3.72 0.09 -12.28
C LEU A 206 3.92 -1.38 -11.87
N PRO A 207 4.96 -2.05 -12.39
CA PRO A 207 5.37 -3.34 -11.82
C PRO A 207 5.87 -3.12 -10.40
N VAL A 208 5.79 -4.16 -9.58
CA VAL A 208 6.41 -4.16 -8.24
C VAL A 208 7.91 -3.91 -8.41
N SER A 209 8.45 -2.93 -7.71
CA SER A 209 9.88 -2.68 -7.64
C SER A 209 10.35 -2.73 -6.19
N ASP A 210 11.58 -3.16 -5.97
CA ASP A 210 12.19 -3.25 -4.64
C ASP A 210 12.26 -1.90 -3.89
N LYS A 211 12.08 -0.79 -4.61
CA LYS A 211 12.10 0.58 -4.06
C LYS A 211 10.74 1.07 -3.56
N ASP A 212 9.66 0.39 -3.88
CA ASP A 212 8.30 0.80 -3.48
C ASP A 212 7.87 0.15 -2.15
N GLN A 213 8.81 -0.35 -1.37
CA GLN A 213 8.62 -1.14 -0.14
C GLN A 213 8.28 -0.34 1.11
N THR A 214 7.81 0.88 1.00
CA THR A 214 7.09 1.54 2.10
C THR A 214 5.63 1.07 2.23
N VAL A 215 5.28 0.02 1.51
CA VAL A 215 3.96 -0.62 1.62
C VAL A 215 3.97 -1.54 2.83
N CYS A 216 3.00 -1.37 3.74
CA CYS A 216 2.81 -2.32 4.84
C CYS A 216 2.72 -3.73 4.29
N CYS A 217 3.69 -4.57 4.64
CA CYS A 217 3.75 -5.95 4.21
C CYS A 217 2.88 -6.82 5.13
N CYS A 218 2.26 -7.85 4.56
CA CYS A 218 1.62 -8.87 5.34
C CYS A 218 2.67 -9.73 6.04
N ARG A 219 2.61 -9.86 7.36
CA ARG A 219 3.58 -10.63 8.15
C ARG A 219 3.74 -12.07 7.66
N TYR A 220 2.66 -12.74 7.26
CA TYR A 220 2.71 -14.10 6.75
C TYR A 220 3.58 -14.21 5.48
N HIS A 221 3.32 -13.34 4.50
CA HIS A 221 4.09 -13.35 3.25
C HIS A 221 5.53 -12.88 3.45
N GLU A 222 5.74 -11.88 4.29
CA GLU A 222 7.07 -11.33 4.56
C GLU A 222 7.94 -12.34 5.32
N ASN A 223 7.43 -13.01 6.34
CA ASN A 223 8.18 -14.01 7.09
C ASN A 223 8.60 -15.16 6.20
N LEU A 224 7.70 -15.70 5.38
CA LEU A 224 8.07 -16.73 4.39
C LEU A 224 9.16 -16.22 3.44
N GLN A 225 9.07 -15.00 2.95
CA GLN A 225 10.08 -14.43 2.06
C GLN A 225 11.44 -14.29 2.77
N LEU A 226 11.46 -13.81 4.01
CA LEU A 226 12.68 -13.66 4.81
C LEU A 226 13.34 -15.01 5.10
N LEU A 227 12.57 -16.05 5.36
CA LEU A 227 13.06 -17.41 5.55
C LEU A 227 13.66 -17.97 4.26
N LEU A 228 12.97 -17.77 3.12
CA LEU A 228 13.47 -18.17 1.80
C LEU A 228 14.75 -17.42 1.41
N ASP A 229 14.88 -16.15 1.78
CA ASP A 229 16.09 -15.36 1.55
C ASP A 229 17.26 -15.87 2.42
N GLY A 230 16.98 -16.36 3.63
CA GLY A 230 17.96 -17.07 4.48
C GLY A 230 18.44 -18.37 3.83
N LEU A 231 17.50 -19.21 3.39
CA LEU A 231 17.83 -20.47 2.69
C LEU A 231 18.60 -20.22 1.38
N LYS A 232 18.22 -19.17 0.65
CA LYS A 232 18.92 -18.76 -0.56
C LYS A 232 20.38 -18.37 -0.33
N LYS A 233 20.70 -17.78 0.81
CA LYS A 233 22.09 -17.46 1.19
C LYS A 233 22.92 -18.74 1.46
N CYS A 234 22.29 -19.76 2.03
CA CYS A 234 22.97 -21.03 2.33
C CYS A 234 23.11 -21.93 1.11
N PHE A 235 22.05 -22.04 0.29
CA PHE A 235 21.97 -23.00 -0.82
C PHE A 235 22.10 -22.39 -2.22
N GLY A 236 22.33 -21.08 -2.34
CA GLY A 236 22.34 -20.40 -3.63
C GLY A 236 20.93 -20.18 -4.20
N GLU A 237 20.59 -20.84 -5.32
CA GLU A 237 19.24 -20.76 -5.88
C GLU A 237 18.22 -21.55 -5.07
N PHE A 238 17.17 -20.87 -4.61
CA PHE A 238 16.03 -21.46 -3.91
C PHE A 238 14.73 -20.92 -4.50
N PRO A 239 13.63 -21.72 -4.56
CA PRO A 239 12.36 -21.25 -5.09
C PRO A 239 11.83 -20.03 -4.34
N ASN A 240 11.17 -19.11 -5.03
CA ASN A 240 10.44 -18.03 -4.38
C ASN A 240 9.09 -18.52 -3.85
N SER A 241 8.41 -17.70 -3.03
CA SER A 241 7.16 -18.07 -2.38
C SER A 241 6.07 -18.51 -3.39
N GLN A 242 6.01 -17.87 -4.57
CA GLN A 242 5.06 -18.24 -5.61
C GLN A 242 5.35 -19.62 -6.19
N GLN A 243 6.60 -19.90 -6.51
CA GLN A 243 7.00 -21.21 -7.05
C GLN A 243 6.70 -22.33 -6.05
N LEU A 244 6.88 -22.06 -4.74
CA LEU A 244 6.52 -23.01 -3.69
C LEU A 244 5.00 -23.22 -3.63
N MET A 245 4.21 -22.14 -3.69
CA MET A 245 2.75 -22.28 -3.73
C MET A 245 2.26 -23.10 -4.93
N GLU A 246 2.88 -22.89 -6.12
CA GLU A 246 2.58 -23.67 -7.32
C GLU A 246 2.94 -25.16 -7.19
N GLN A 247 3.96 -25.48 -6.40
CA GLN A 247 4.34 -26.89 -6.12
C GLN A 247 3.47 -27.56 -5.05
N CYS A 248 2.96 -26.76 -4.10
CA CYS A 248 2.15 -27.22 -2.98
C CYS A 248 0.64 -27.15 -3.23
N SER A 249 0.18 -26.78 -4.43
CA SER A 249 -1.23 -26.59 -4.74
C SER A 249 -1.55 -27.01 -6.17
N CYS A 250 -2.42 -27.99 -6.34
CA CYS A 250 -2.82 -28.50 -7.67
C CYS A 250 -3.91 -27.66 -8.32
N ARG A 251 -4.84 -27.13 -7.53
CA ARG A 251 -5.99 -26.34 -7.98
C ARG A 251 -6.32 -25.21 -6.99
N TRP A 252 -7.15 -24.29 -7.43
CA TRP A 252 -7.60 -23.18 -6.61
C TRP A 252 -8.93 -23.54 -5.94
N ASP A 253 -8.89 -24.25 -4.81
CA ASP A 253 -10.04 -24.54 -3.98
C ASP A 253 -9.68 -24.56 -2.48
N LYS A 254 -10.72 -24.56 -1.64
CA LYS A 254 -10.58 -24.55 -0.17
C LYS A 254 -9.84 -25.80 0.33
N GLU A 255 -10.16 -26.98 -0.19
CA GLU A 255 -9.55 -28.23 0.27
C GLU A 255 -8.06 -28.25 0.01
N CYS A 256 -7.65 -27.83 -1.20
CA CYS A 256 -6.24 -27.75 -1.57
C CYS A 256 -5.46 -26.80 -0.70
N TYR A 257 -5.98 -25.59 -0.47
CA TYR A 257 -5.29 -24.56 0.30
C TYR A 257 -5.32 -24.80 1.82
N PHE A 258 -6.28 -25.59 2.31
CA PHE A 258 -6.38 -25.99 3.73
C PHE A 258 -5.71 -27.33 4.03
N GLY A 259 -5.01 -27.93 3.06
CA GLY A 259 -4.26 -29.19 3.25
C GLY A 259 -5.14 -30.45 3.33
N LYS A 260 -6.38 -30.37 2.82
CA LYS A 260 -7.33 -31.50 2.78
C LYS A 260 -7.43 -32.18 1.42
N CYS A 261 -6.70 -31.69 0.42
CA CYS A 261 -6.70 -32.23 -0.93
C CYS A 261 -5.90 -33.54 -1.00
N THR A 262 -6.48 -34.57 -1.58
CA THR A 262 -5.84 -35.89 -1.75
C THR A 262 -4.92 -35.96 -2.97
N GLU A 263 -5.03 -35.00 -3.90
CA GLU A 263 -4.27 -34.95 -5.14
C GLU A 263 -2.97 -34.13 -5.01
N CYS A 264 -2.89 -33.24 -4.03
CA CYS A 264 -1.70 -32.42 -3.79
C CYS A 264 -0.59 -33.20 -3.11
N CYS A 265 0.65 -32.90 -3.48
CA CYS A 265 1.79 -33.28 -2.65
C CYS A 265 1.64 -32.64 -1.25
N ASN A 266 1.92 -33.41 -0.21
CA ASN A 266 2.06 -32.89 1.13
C ASN A 266 3.19 -31.83 1.16
N VAL A 267 2.96 -30.73 1.88
CA VAL A 267 3.96 -29.64 2.01
C VAL A 267 5.29 -30.18 2.54
N ASP A 268 5.25 -31.08 3.54
CA ASP A 268 6.44 -31.73 4.07
C ASP A 268 7.27 -32.43 2.98
N MET A 269 6.60 -33.21 2.12
CA MET A 269 7.28 -33.91 1.01
C MET A 269 7.92 -32.93 0.01
N VAL A 270 7.27 -31.80 -0.26
CA VAL A 270 7.83 -30.78 -1.15
C VAL A 270 9.06 -30.13 -0.51
N VAL A 271 8.98 -29.81 0.78
CA VAL A 271 10.10 -29.21 1.53
C VAL A 271 11.28 -30.17 1.63
N ASP A 272 11.03 -31.46 1.94
CA ASP A 272 12.07 -32.48 2.03
C ASP A 272 12.79 -32.67 0.70
N ARG A 273 12.03 -32.80 -0.40
CA ARG A 273 12.60 -32.89 -1.72
C ARG A 273 13.46 -31.69 -2.07
N LEU A 274 12.98 -30.47 -1.80
CA LEU A 274 13.71 -29.24 -2.10
C LEU A 274 15.01 -29.13 -1.29
N LEU A 275 14.97 -29.45 -0.01
CA LEU A 275 16.17 -29.42 0.83
C LEU A 275 17.18 -30.48 0.40
N ALA A 276 16.74 -31.70 0.09
CA ALA A 276 17.61 -32.76 -0.41
C ALA A 276 18.27 -32.40 -1.76
N GLU A 277 17.48 -31.91 -2.73
CA GLU A 277 18.01 -31.46 -4.04
C GLU A 277 19.06 -30.36 -3.89
N LYS A 278 18.84 -29.41 -2.98
CA LYS A 278 19.76 -28.28 -2.78
C LYS A 278 21.02 -28.66 -2.00
N SER A 279 20.94 -29.59 -1.08
CA SER A 279 22.09 -30.15 -0.39
C SER A 279 23.05 -30.86 -1.36
N HIS A 280 22.54 -31.63 -2.30
CA HIS A 280 23.34 -32.27 -3.36
C HIS A 280 24.07 -31.26 -4.27
N ILE A 281 23.40 -30.15 -4.64
CA ILE A 281 23.96 -29.11 -5.52
C ILE A 281 25.02 -28.26 -4.80
N ALA A 282 24.87 -28.01 -3.51
CA ALA A 282 25.79 -27.20 -2.73
C ALA A 282 27.16 -27.89 -2.44
N GLY A 283 27.36 -29.10 -2.95
CA GLY A 283 28.63 -29.86 -2.75
C GLY A 283 28.76 -30.44 -1.36
N THR A 284 27.72 -30.43 -0.56
CA THR A 284 27.63 -31.06 0.77
C THR A 284 27.35 -32.58 0.67
N SER A 285 27.42 -33.15 -0.54
CA SER A 285 27.20 -34.58 -0.81
C SER A 285 28.24 -35.51 -0.15
N HIS A 286 29.29 -34.96 0.48
CA HIS A 286 30.27 -35.70 1.28
C HIS A 286 30.09 -35.49 2.79
N MET A 287 29.10 -34.67 3.23
CA MET A 287 28.79 -34.57 4.64
C MET A 287 27.98 -35.78 5.09
N ASP A 288 28.33 -36.35 6.23
CA ASP A 288 27.60 -37.42 6.87
C ASP A 288 26.19 -36.92 7.24
N ASP A 289 25.16 -37.75 7.28
CA ASP A 289 23.78 -37.36 7.63
C ASP A 289 23.69 -36.64 8.98
N SER A 290 24.63 -36.93 9.91
CA SER A 290 24.75 -36.23 11.18
C SER A 290 25.22 -34.78 11.07
N GLU A 291 26.17 -34.48 10.19
CA GLU A 291 26.70 -33.12 9.95
C GLU A 291 25.68 -32.25 9.21
N HIS A 292 24.88 -32.87 8.33
CA HIS A 292 23.81 -32.18 7.62
C HIS A 292 22.68 -31.70 8.56
N GLN A 293 22.41 -32.45 9.63
CA GLN A 293 21.42 -32.08 10.66
C GLN A 293 21.90 -30.93 11.57
N GLU A 294 23.19 -30.69 11.64
CA GLU A 294 23.83 -29.64 12.45
C GLU A 294 23.97 -28.30 11.71
N MET A 295 23.70 -28.26 10.39
CA MET A 295 23.85 -27.04 9.60
C MET A 295 22.90 -25.95 10.11
N GLU A 296 23.46 -24.77 10.43
CA GLU A 296 22.71 -23.60 10.90
C GLU A 296 22.33 -22.67 9.75
N VAL A 297 21.11 -22.17 9.77
CA VAL A 297 20.57 -21.19 8.84
C VAL A 297 20.15 -19.97 9.61
N SER A 298 20.66 -18.80 9.21
CA SER A 298 20.27 -17.51 9.77
C SER A 298 19.30 -16.79 8.86
N TYR A 299 18.18 -16.36 9.42
CA TYR A 299 17.14 -15.61 8.71
C TYR A 299 16.47 -14.58 9.61
N TYR A 300 15.83 -13.57 9.02
CA TYR A 300 15.02 -12.61 9.77
C TYR A 300 13.56 -13.05 9.84
N GLN A 301 12.92 -12.75 10.96
CA GLN A 301 11.49 -12.99 11.17
C GLN A 301 10.85 -11.85 11.94
N TRP A 302 9.62 -11.47 11.57
CA TRP A 302 8.79 -10.58 12.36
C TRP A 302 8.09 -11.38 13.47
N SER A 303 8.37 -11.03 14.72
CA SER A 303 7.79 -11.68 15.90
C SER A 303 6.33 -11.29 16.13
N ALA A 304 5.66 -11.94 17.08
CA ALA A 304 4.32 -11.58 17.51
C ALA A 304 4.26 -10.16 18.11
N THR A 305 5.36 -9.68 18.68
CA THR A 305 5.52 -8.33 19.28
C THR A 305 5.86 -7.26 18.23
N ASN A 306 5.81 -7.58 16.94
CA ASN A 306 6.12 -6.69 15.82
C ASN A 306 7.59 -6.21 15.78
N SER A 307 8.52 -6.94 16.39
CA SER A 307 9.95 -6.74 16.23
C SER A 307 10.50 -7.64 15.10
N LYS A 308 11.50 -7.14 14.37
CA LYS A 308 12.21 -7.92 13.35
C LYS A 308 13.47 -8.49 13.95
N GLU A 309 13.51 -9.79 14.16
CA GLU A 309 14.55 -10.51 14.88
C GLU A 309 15.38 -11.36 13.92
N LEU A 310 16.67 -11.50 14.21
CA LEU A 310 17.53 -12.46 13.52
C LEU A 310 17.47 -13.79 14.28
N ILE A 311 17.04 -14.82 13.59
CA ILE A 311 16.95 -16.19 14.10
C ILE A 311 18.04 -17.01 13.45
N THR A 312 18.70 -17.84 14.24
CA THR A 312 19.67 -18.85 13.74
C THR A 312 19.25 -20.19 14.30
N ASP A 313 18.83 -21.07 13.42
CA ASP A 313 18.33 -22.39 13.77
C ASP A 313 19.03 -23.49 12.95
N ARG A 314 19.04 -24.71 13.48
CA ARG A 314 19.47 -25.90 12.75
C ARG A 314 18.51 -26.18 11.58
N ILE A 315 19.02 -26.72 10.51
CA ILE A 315 18.25 -27.02 9.30
C ILE A 315 16.98 -27.86 9.57
N THR A 316 17.04 -28.76 10.56
CA THR A 316 15.89 -29.57 10.99
C THR A 316 14.76 -28.73 11.56
N GLN A 317 15.06 -27.66 12.30
CA GLN A 317 14.09 -26.72 12.85
C GLN A 317 13.58 -25.77 11.76
N VAL A 318 14.49 -25.28 10.90
CA VAL A 318 14.17 -24.46 9.73
C VAL A 318 13.21 -25.18 8.79
N ARG A 319 13.40 -26.50 8.60
CA ARG A 319 12.48 -27.35 7.82
C ARG A 319 11.05 -27.28 8.38
N LYS A 320 10.89 -27.49 9.68
CA LYS A 320 9.57 -27.43 10.35
C LYS A 320 8.94 -26.04 10.20
N GLU A 321 9.73 -25.01 10.44
CA GLU A 321 9.27 -23.62 10.31
C GLU A 321 8.86 -23.30 8.86
N LEU A 322 9.61 -23.75 7.87
CA LEU A 322 9.27 -23.57 6.46
C LEU A 322 7.95 -24.25 6.10
N THR A 323 7.72 -25.49 6.54
CA THR A 323 6.44 -26.20 6.36
C THR A 323 5.29 -25.39 6.97
N ASN A 324 5.42 -24.97 8.24
CA ASN A 324 4.40 -24.21 8.96
C ASN A 324 4.08 -22.87 8.27
N GLN A 325 5.11 -22.16 7.81
CA GLN A 325 4.93 -20.89 7.11
C GLN A 325 4.27 -21.07 5.74
N ILE A 326 4.63 -22.11 4.97
CA ILE A 326 3.99 -22.42 3.70
C ILE A 326 2.51 -22.72 3.91
N GLU A 327 2.15 -23.58 4.87
CA GLU A 327 0.75 -23.89 5.18
C GLU A 327 -0.03 -22.65 5.62
N SER A 328 0.56 -21.82 6.47
CA SER A 328 -0.05 -20.57 6.92
C SER A 328 -0.28 -19.60 5.77
N VAL A 329 0.71 -19.43 4.89
CA VAL A 329 0.60 -18.57 3.71
C VAL A 329 -0.42 -19.11 2.71
N LYS A 330 -0.53 -20.44 2.51
CA LYS A 330 -1.58 -21.05 1.69
C LYS A 330 -2.95 -20.63 2.18
N LYS A 331 -3.28 -20.94 3.43
CA LYS A 331 -4.58 -20.62 4.05
C LYS A 331 -4.88 -19.12 3.96
N HIS A 332 -3.91 -18.31 4.36
CA HIS A 332 -4.03 -16.86 4.35
C HIS A 332 -4.25 -16.26 2.95
N SER A 333 -3.52 -16.75 1.94
CA SER A 333 -3.67 -16.31 0.54
C SER A 333 -5.04 -16.66 -0.03
N PHE A 334 -5.56 -17.83 0.32
CA PHE A 334 -6.91 -18.24 -0.07
C PHE A 334 -7.96 -17.30 0.53
N LEU A 335 -7.92 -17.11 1.86
CA LEU A 335 -8.83 -16.21 2.57
C LEU A 335 -8.79 -14.79 2.01
N ALA A 336 -7.58 -14.24 1.80
CA ALA A 336 -7.42 -12.90 1.25
C ALA A 336 -8.10 -12.75 -0.12
N LYS A 337 -7.98 -13.75 -0.99
CA LYS A 337 -8.59 -13.72 -2.32
C LYS A 337 -10.11 -13.89 -2.26
N VAL A 338 -10.60 -14.83 -1.45
CA VAL A 338 -12.04 -15.06 -1.30
C VAL A 338 -12.74 -13.80 -0.77
N GLN A 339 -12.20 -13.18 0.29
CA GLN A 339 -12.81 -11.98 0.88
C GLN A 339 -12.80 -10.79 -0.10
N LEU A 340 -11.74 -10.62 -0.88
CA LEU A 340 -11.69 -9.58 -1.92
C LEU A 340 -12.66 -9.87 -3.08
N GLN A 341 -12.88 -11.11 -3.42
CA GLN A 341 -13.82 -11.50 -4.46
C GLN A 341 -15.26 -11.31 -4.00
N GLN A 342 -15.57 -11.64 -2.75
CA GLN A 342 -16.88 -11.43 -2.14
C GLN A 342 -17.34 -9.98 -2.25
N ILE A 343 -16.53 -9.02 -1.79
CA ILE A 343 -16.89 -7.60 -1.88
C ILE A 343 -17.09 -7.14 -3.33
N ARG A 344 -16.32 -7.68 -4.27
CA ARG A 344 -16.45 -7.37 -5.70
C ARG A 344 -17.77 -7.88 -6.26
N GLU A 345 -18.14 -9.11 -5.94
CA GLU A 345 -19.37 -9.72 -6.44
C GLU A 345 -20.61 -9.08 -5.84
N LEU A 346 -20.58 -8.78 -4.54
CA LEU A 346 -21.66 -8.03 -3.91
C LEU A 346 -21.87 -6.68 -4.57
N LYS A 347 -20.81 -5.91 -4.76
CA LYS A 347 -20.87 -4.60 -5.45
C LYS A 347 -21.45 -4.70 -6.87
N ALA A 348 -21.23 -5.79 -7.58
CA ALA A 348 -21.76 -5.99 -8.93
C ALA A 348 -23.24 -6.41 -8.97
N LYS A 349 -23.78 -6.92 -7.86
CA LYS A 349 -25.15 -7.49 -7.80
C LYS A 349 -26.11 -6.70 -6.91
N LEU A 350 -25.69 -5.53 -6.36
CA LEU A 350 -26.51 -4.74 -5.44
C LEU A 350 -27.86 -4.36 -6.02
N SER A 351 -28.91 -4.61 -5.28
CA SER A 351 -30.24 -4.07 -5.51
C SER A 351 -30.34 -2.61 -5.01
N LYS A 352 -31.48 -1.95 -5.26
CA LYS A 352 -31.68 -0.56 -4.84
C LYS A 352 -31.68 -0.37 -3.31
N ASP A 353 -32.16 -1.38 -2.60
CA ASP A 353 -32.30 -1.35 -1.13
C ASP A 353 -31.08 -1.97 -0.41
N GLU A 354 -30.07 -2.38 -1.16
CA GLU A 354 -28.85 -2.98 -0.65
C GLU A 354 -27.67 -2.04 -0.75
N ALA A 355 -26.78 -2.13 0.22
CA ALA A 355 -25.51 -1.41 0.20
C ALA A 355 -24.36 -2.27 0.72
N VAL A 356 -23.19 -2.09 0.13
CA VAL A 356 -21.93 -2.53 0.72
C VAL A 356 -21.26 -1.31 1.34
N MET A 357 -20.90 -1.38 2.61
CA MET A 357 -20.12 -0.36 3.28
C MET A 357 -18.76 -0.94 3.69
N GLN A 358 -17.71 -0.39 3.12
CA GLN A 358 -16.33 -0.70 3.51
C GLN A 358 -15.83 0.38 4.45
N GLU A 359 -15.23 0.00 5.57
CA GLU A 359 -14.82 0.92 6.62
C GLU A 359 -13.45 0.58 7.20
N ASP A 360 -12.75 1.60 7.71
CA ASP A 360 -11.45 1.44 8.37
C ASP A 360 -11.10 2.67 9.21
N PHE A 361 -10.30 2.47 10.26
CA PHE A 361 -9.64 3.57 10.95
C PHE A 361 -8.37 3.99 10.20
N SER A 362 -8.27 5.25 9.91
CA SER A 362 -7.00 5.82 9.48
C SER A 362 -6.14 6.12 10.70
N GLU A 363 -4.82 6.06 10.56
CA GLU A 363 -3.90 6.49 11.62
C GLU A 363 -4.28 7.88 12.15
N ASN A 364 -4.27 8.08 13.47
CA ASN A 364 -4.59 9.37 14.09
C ASN A 364 -3.72 10.49 13.51
N PHE A 365 -4.32 11.64 13.27
CA PHE A 365 -3.63 12.81 12.77
C PHE A 365 -3.22 13.71 13.92
N CYS A 366 -1.91 13.92 14.08
CA CYS A 366 -1.36 14.86 15.03
C CYS A 366 -1.48 16.28 14.43
N ILE A 367 -2.22 17.16 15.09
CA ILE A 367 -2.38 18.56 14.68
C ILE A 367 -1.05 19.28 14.90
N LYS A 368 -0.54 19.92 13.85
CA LYS A 368 0.67 20.75 13.89
C LYS A 368 0.42 22.03 13.13
N GLN A 369 0.93 23.13 13.67
CA GLN A 369 0.83 24.43 13.00
C GLN A 369 2.08 24.72 12.16
N GLN A 370 1.95 25.69 11.26
CA GLN A 370 3.12 26.24 10.59
C GLN A 370 3.81 27.23 11.54
N ASP A 371 5.14 27.14 11.68
CA ASP A 371 5.96 28.00 12.54
C ASP A 371 5.61 27.89 14.05
N GLU A 372 5.44 26.67 14.55
CA GLU A 372 5.19 26.40 15.96
C GLU A 372 6.31 26.90 16.88
N ILE A 373 5.93 27.44 18.04
CA ILE A 373 6.88 27.74 19.12
C ILE A 373 7.36 26.43 19.76
N MET A 374 8.56 26.43 20.33
CA MET A 374 9.17 25.22 20.90
C MET A 374 8.27 24.52 21.93
N SER A 375 7.57 25.25 22.76
CA SER A 375 6.66 24.69 23.78
C SER A 375 5.44 23.98 23.17
N ALA A 376 4.98 24.37 21.98
CA ALA A 376 3.85 23.72 21.32
C ALA A 376 4.16 22.28 20.88
N HIS A 377 5.44 21.93 20.67
CA HIS A 377 5.82 20.55 20.35
C HIS A 377 5.53 19.53 21.44
N TRP A 378 5.30 19.98 22.69
CA TRP A 378 5.01 19.12 23.83
C TRP A 378 3.50 18.95 24.09
N VAL A 379 2.66 19.76 23.45
CA VAL A 379 1.20 19.73 23.59
C VAL A 379 0.62 19.58 22.19
N THR A 380 0.55 18.33 21.71
CA THR A 380 -0.03 18.04 20.41
C THR A 380 -1.37 17.37 20.57
N GLU A 381 -2.41 18.00 20.04
CA GLU A 381 -3.71 17.38 19.91
C GLU A 381 -3.74 16.43 18.73
N SER A 382 -4.45 15.34 18.87
CA SER A 382 -4.64 14.34 17.82
C SER A 382 -6.10 14.21 17.43
N VAL A 383 -6.34 13.83 16.20
CA VAL A 383 -7.67 13.67 15.62
C VAL A 383 -7.80 12.26 15.08
N THR A 384 -8.86 11.58 15.43
CA THR A 384 -9.28 10.33 14.80
C THR A 384 -9.93 10.64 13.45
N VAL A 385 -9.55 9.88 12.44
CA VAL A 385 -10.18 9.89 11.13
C VAL A 385 -10.63 8.46 10.81
N PHE A 386 -11.93 8.22 10.90
CA PHE A 386 -12.55 6.98 10.49
C PHE A 386 -13.12 7.15 9.08
N THR A 387 -12.89 6.20 8.21
CA THR A 387 -13.22 6.32 6.79
C THR A 387 -14.16 5.21 6.35
N ALA A 388 -15.13 5.56 5.51
CA ALA A 388 -16.04 4.60 4.93
C ALA A 388 -16.38 4.93 3.48
N VAL A 389 -16.75 3.89 2.73
CA VAL A 389 -17.33 4.03 1.38
C VAL A 389 -18.59 3.19 1.33
N ILE A 390 -19.70 3.85 1.05
CA ILE A 390 -20.99 3.19 0.81
C ILE A 390 -21.16 3.00 -0.70
N TYR A 391 -21.36 1.77 -1.12
CA TYR A 391 -21.66 1.40 -2.50
C TYR A 391 -23.12 0.97 -2.60
N GLN A 392 -23.84 1.54 -3.54
CA GLN A 392 -25.19 1.11 -3.98
C GLN A 392 -25.20 0.87 -5.49
N SER A 393 -26.30 0.38 -6.01
CA SER A 393 -26.45 0.07 -7.44
C SER A 393 -26.23 1.26 -8.39
N ASP A 394 -26.39 2.48 -7.91
CA ASP A 394 -26.26 3.73 -8.67
C ASP A 394 -24.94 4.49 -8.43
N GLY A 395 -24.06 3.98 -7.60
CA GLY A 395 -22.76 4.60 -7.36
C GLY A 395 -22.18 4.39 -5.97
N SER A 396 -21.22 5.23 -5.62
CA SER A 396 -20.57 5.17 -4.31
C SER A 396 -20.42 6.55 -3.69
N THR A 397 -20.54 6.62 -2.36
CA THR A 397 -20.34 7.82 -1.56
C THR A 397 -19.21 7.58 -0.57
N SER A 398 -18.28 8.51 -0.49
CA SER A 398 -17.10 8.43 0.39
C SER A 398 -17.30 9.26 1.64
N TYR A 399 -16.97 8.71 2.79
CA TYR A 399 -17.11 9.34 4.10
C TYR A 399 -15.79 9.42 4.84
N ALA A 400 -15.64 10.49 5.62
CA ALA A 400 -14.66 10.55 6.69
C ALA A 400 -15.31 11.14 7.93
N VAL A 401 -15.38 10.34 8.99
CA VAL A 401 -15.74 10.81 10.33
C VAL A 401 -14.50 11.35 11.00
N VAL A 402 -14.60 12.55 11.53
CA VAL A 402 -13.55 13.25 12.27
C VAL A 402 -13.99 13.33 13.73
N SER A 403 -13.12 12.94 14.66
CA SER A 403 -13.45 12.89 16.08
C SER A 403 -12.29 13.31 16.97
N ASP A 404 -12.60 13.87 18.12
CA ASP A 404 -11.69 14.07 19.26
C ASP A 404 -11.63 12.85 20.20
N GLU A 405 -12.42 11.79 19.95
CA GLU A 405 -12.26 10.50 20.61
C GLU A 405 -11.12 9.73 19.94
N LEU A 406 -10.07 9.46 20.73
CA LEU A 406 -8.85 8.82 20.21
C LEU A 406 -8.83 7.30 20.38
N HIS A 407 -9.80 6.73 21.11
CA HIS A 407 -9.91 5.30 21.29
C HIS A 407 -10.64 4.67 20.12
N HIS A 408 -9.95 3.77 19.44
CA HIS A 408 -10.50 3.00 18.33
C HIS A 408 -11.08 1.71 18.88
N ASP A 409 -12.31 1.77 19.34
CA ASP A 409 -13.01 0.65 19.96
C ASP A 409 -14.41 0.39 19.38
N LYS A 410 -15.09 -0.59 19.93
CA LYS A 410 -16.45 -0.97 19.54
C LYS A 410 -17.48 0.16 19.65
N TYR A 411 -17.31 1.06 20.62
CA TYR A 411 -18.25 2.18 20.83
C TYR A 411 -18.07 3.24 19.73
N SER A 412 -16.83 3.56 19.42
CA SER A 412 -16.48 4.47 18.33
C SER A 412 -16.98 3.94 16.99
N VAL A 413 -16.75 2.65 16.68
CA VAL A 413 -17.26 2.01 15.45
C VAL A 413 -18.77 2.13 15.33
N PHE A 414 -19.50 1.79 16.39
CA PHE A 414 -20.96 1.89 16.38
C PHE A 414 -21.43 3.33 16.14
N CYS A 415 -20.92 4.28 16.92
CA CYS A 415 -21.30 5.68 16.84
C CYS A 415 -21.01 6.29 15.46
N TYR A 416 -19.84 5.96 14.87
CA TYR A 416 -19.47 6.46 13.56
C TYR A 416 -20.34 5.86 12.46
N ASN A 417 -20.66 4.58 12.52
CA ASN A 417 -21.56 3.93 11.58
C ASN A 417 -22.97 4.52 11.64
N GLN A 418 -23.49 4.77 12.85
CA GLN A 418 -24.76 5.43 13.05
C GLN A 418 -24.76 6.84 12.43
N ALA A 419 -23.73 7.64 12.71
CA ALA A 419 -23.60 9.00 12.17
C ALA A 419 -23.48 9.02 10.63
N ILE A 420 -22.73 8.10 10.05
CA ILE A 420 -22.58 7.96 8.59
C ILE A 420 -23.93 7.62 7.96
N LEU A 421 -24.65 6.63 8.48
CA LEU A 421 -25.90 6.17 7.89
C LEU A 421 -27.02 7.19 8.05
N GLN A 422 -27.06 7.91 9.18
CA GLN A 422 -27.98 9.01 9.39
C GLN A 422 -27.70 10.17 8.42
N HIS A 423 -26.43 10.53 8.24
CA HIS A 423 -26.03 11.54 7.27
C HIS A 423 -26.36 11.08 5.83
N TYR A 424 -26.08 9.82 5.51
CA TYR A 424 -26.37 9.27 4.18
C TYR A 424 -27.85 9.35 3.85
N THR A 425 -28.72 8.93 4.76
CA THR A 425 -30.18 8.99 4.57
C THR A 425 -30.68 10.42 4.48
N SER A 426 -30.20 11.32 5.33
CA SER A 426 -30.67 12.70 5.39
C SER A 426 -30.21 13.55 4.20
N GLN A 427 -28.97 13.39 3.76
CA GLN A 427 -28.39 14.23 2.69
C GLN A 427 -28.65 13.67 1.28
N HIS A 428 -28.64 12.35 1.13
CA HIS A 428 -28.80 11.73 -0.19
C HIS A 428 -30.22 11.21 -0.45
N GLY A 429 -31.11 11.25 0.55
CA GLY A 429 -32.49 10.78 0.43
C GLY A 429 -32.62 9.30 0.11
N LYS A 430 -31.55 8.51 0.37
CA LYS A 430 -31.46 7.09 0.02
C LYS A 430 -31.68 6.23 1.26
N THR A 431 -32.39 5.11 1.08
CA THR A 431 -32.63 4.14 2.15
C THR A 431 -31.84 2.87 1.90
N ILE A 432 -31.36 2.27 2.99
CA ILE A 432 -30.67 0.98 2.97
C ILE A 432 -31.49 0.04 3.87
N LYS A 433 -31.90 -1.11 3.34
CA LYS A 433 -32.57 -2.16 4.11
C LYS A 433 -31.62 -3.32 4.43
N ASN A 434 -30.76 -3.67 3.48
CA ASN A 434 -29.76 -4.71 3.65
C ASN A 434 -28.36 -4.10 3.58
N LEU A 435 -27.59 -4.23 4.65
CA LEU A 435 -26.27 -3.65 4.78
C LEU A 435 -25.20 -4.73 4.90
N HIS A 436 -24.27 -4.75 3.97
CA HIS A 436 -23.09 -5.62 3.97
C HIS A 436 -21.86 -4.83 4.42
N LEU A 437 -21.40 -5.08 5.65
CA LEU A 437 -20.22 -4.42 6.22
C LEU A 437 -18.94 -5.17 5.86
N PHE A 438 -17.89 -4.41 5.54
CA PHE A 438 -16.53 -4.91 5.29
C PHE A 438 -15.53 -4.08 6.05
N SER A 439 -14.77 -4.72 6.93
CA SER A 439 -13.69 -4.09 7.69
C SER A 439 -12.47 -5.00 7.79
N ASP A 440 -11.39 -4.52 8.39
CA ASP A 440 -10.33 -5.39 8.84
C ASP A 440 -10.79 -6.26 10.05
N GLY A 441 -9.92 -7.14 10.50
CA GLY A 441 -10.23 -8.07 11.60
C GLY A 441 -9.70 -7.62 12.97
N ALA A 442 -9.50 -6.32 13.21
CA ALA A 442 -9.02 -5.83 14.50
C ALA A 442 -10.02 -6.14 15.62
N ALA A 443 -9.58 -6.94 16.60
CA ALA A 443 -10.47 -7.46 17.65
C ALA A 443 -11.02 -6.37 18.57
N SER A 444 -10.22 -5.34 18.88
CA SER A 444 -10.66 -4.22 19.72
C SER A 444 -11.74 -3.37 19.08
N GLN A 445 -11.77 -3.31 17.75
CA GLN A 445 -12.61 -2.44 16.95
C GLN A 445 -13.81 -3.21 16.37
N PHE A 446 -13.55 -4.13 15.46
CA PHE A 446 -14.56 -4.73 14.61
C PHE A 446 -14.89 -6.19 14.97
N LYS A 447 -13.88 -7.03 15.22
CA LYS A 447 -14.06 -8.48 15.31
C LYS A 447 -14.22 -8.96 16.75
N ASN A 448 -15.25 -8.47 17.42
CA ASN A 448 -15.56 -8.81 18.80
C ASN A 448 -17.06 -9.06 18.98
N ARG A 449 -17.43 -9.78 20.04
CA ARG A 449 -18.82 -10.14 20.33
C ARG A 449 -19.77 -8.94 20.46
N TYR A 450 -19.28 -7.82 20.93
CA TYR A 450 -20.08 -6.61 21.13
C TYR A 450 -20.46 -5.95 19.81
N THR A 451 -19.49 -5.73 18.94
CA THR A 451 -19.73 -5.23 17.59
C THR A 451 -20.63 -6.19 16.80
N LEU A 452 -20.40 -7.50 16.92
CA LEU A 452 -21.19 -8.51 16.21
C LEU A 452 -22.60 -8.64 16.75
N SER A 453 -22.87 -8.28 18.02
CA SER A 453 -24.25 -8.27 18.53
C SER A 453 -25.17 -7.28 17.82
N THR A 454 -24.61 -6.25 17.19
CA THR A 454 -25.39 -5.29 16.38
C THR A 454 -26.00 -5.93 15.12
N ILE A 455 -25.46 -7.07 14.66
CA ILE A 455 -26.04 -7.82 13.54
C ILE A 455 -27.43 -8.40 13.93
N MET A 456 -27.62 -8.70 15.20
CA MET A 456 -28.91 -9.21 15.71
C MET A 456 -29.97 -8.11 15.84
N GLN A 457 -29.55 -6.86 15.97
CA GLN A 457 -30.40 -5.68 16.15
C GLN A 457 -29.92 -4.54 15.22
N PRO A 458 -30.01 -4.71 13.91
CA PRO A 458 -29.45 -3.77 12.93
C PRO A 458 -30.12 -2.38 13.01
N GLU A 459 -31.35 -2.30 13.51
CA GLU A 459 -32.09 -1.05 13.75
C GLU A 459 -31.42 -0.15 14.79
N LEU A 460 -30.56 -0.67 15.66
CA LEU A 460 -29.76 0.12 16.58
C LEU A 460 -28.78 1.04 15.83
N ILE A 461 -28.27 0.59 14.69
CA ILE A 461 -27.38 1.43 13.86
C ILE A 461 -28.22 2.42 13.04
N HIS A 462 -29.29 1.95 12.40
CA HIS A 462 -30.22 2.80 11.67
C HIS A 462 -31.58 2.12 11.48
N SER A 463 -32.67 2.84 11.74
CA SER A 463 -34.05 2.31 11.76
C SER A 463 -34.53 1.68 10.42
N THR A 464 -33.91 2.06 9.30
CA THR A 464 -34.25 1.51 7.97
C THR A 464 -33.63 0.15 7.70
N ILE A 465 -32.55 -0.22 8.42
CA ILE A 465 -31.84 -1.46 8.19
C ILE A 465 -32.64 -2.62 8.80
N LYS A 466 -32.86 -3.66 7.98
CA LYS A 466 -33.60 -4.87 8.36
C LYS A 466 -32.71 -6.10 8.42
N LYS A 467 -31.65 -6.11 7.60
CA LYS A 467 -30.66 -7.20 7.57
C LYS A 467 -29.26 -6.61 7.52
N MET A 468 -28.36 -7.24 8.24
CA MET A 468 -26.95 -6.86 8.25
C MET A 468 -26.08 -8.10 8.32
N ASP A 469 -24.98 -8.06 7.62
CA ASP A 469 -23.90 -9.03 7.76
C ASP A 469 -22.54 -8.32 7.78
N TRP A 470 -21.54 -9.01 8.28
CA TRP A 470 -20.21 -8.46 8.42
C TRP A 470 -19.14 -9.42 7.89
N SER A 471 -18.38 -8.94 6.93
CA SER A 471 -17.25 -9.63 6.33
C SER A 471 -15.94 -9.00 6.78
N PHE A 472 -14.95 -9.82 7.14
CA PHE A 472 -13.64 -9.36 7.58
C PHE A 472 -12.59 -9.72 6.56
N PHE A 473 -11.79 -8.74 6.15
CA PHE A 473 -10.64 -9.01 5.30
C PHE A 473 -9.58 -9.85 6.03
N ALA A 474 -8.83 -10.62 5.28
CA ALA A 474 -7.64 -11.24 5.83
C ALA A 474 -6.63 -10.19 6.27
N THR A 475 -5.89 -10.47 7.34
CA THR A 475 -4.92 -9.54 7.96
C THR A 475 -3.99 -8.91 6.91
N ALA A 476 -3.87 -7.58 6.92
CA ALA A 476 -3.10 -6.76 6.00
C ALA A 476 -3.55 -6.81 4.51
N HIS A 477 -4.72 -7.39 4.21
CA HIS A 477 -5.30 -7.44 2.86
C HIS A 477 -6.60 -6.65 2.72
N GLY A 478 -7.00 -5.88 3.73
CA GLY A 478 -8.18 -5.01 3.71
C GLY A 478 -7.97 -3.67 3.01
N LYS A 479 -6.75 -3.35 2.59
CA LYS A 479 -6.44 -2.05 1.97
C LYS A 479 -7.27 -1.80 0.73
N GLY A 480 -7.88 -0.62 0.70
CA GLY A 480 -8.80 -0.25 -0.36
C GLY A 480 -8.99 1.26 -0.49
N PRO A 481 -10.12 1.69 -1.07
CA PRO A 481 -10.45 3.11 -1.21
C PRO A 481 -10.48 3.87 0.13
N VAL A 482 -10.84 3.21 1.23
CA VAL A 482 -10.90 3.80 2.58
C VAL A 482 -9.55 4.36 3.04
N ASP A 483 -8.44 3.64 2.81
CA ASP A 483 -7.09 4.16 3.10
C ASP A 483 -6.77 5.44 2.33
N GLY A 484 -7.19 5.48 1.06
CA GLY A 484 -7.00 6.64 0.17
C GLY A 484 -7.76 7.86 0.65
N ILE A 485 -8.95 7.69 1.22
CA ILE A 485 -9.78 8.75 1.79
C ILE A 485 -9.06 9.40 2.97
N GLY A 486 -8.64 8.60 3.97
CA GLY A 486 -7.93 9.12 5.15
C GLY A 486 -6.67 9.89 4.78
N GLY A 487 -5.85 9.33 3.89
CA GLY A 487 -4.66 10.02 3.38
C GLY A 487 -4.98 11.30 2.60
N SER A 488 -6.08 11.35 1.87
CA SER A 488 -6.51 12.53 1.10
C SER A 488 -6.99 13.65 2.01
N VAL A 489 -7.83 13.34 3.00
CA VAL A 489 -8.36 14.30 3.99
C VAL A 489 -7.23 14.89 4.82
N LYS A 490 -6.39 14.04 5.46
CA LYS A 490 -5.25 14.50 6.26
C LYS A 490 -4.31 15.40 5.47
N ARG A 491 -4.03 15.05 4.22
CA ARG A 491 -3.16 15.84 3.35
C ARG A 491 -3.79 17.16 2.89
N ALA A 492 -5.10 17.17 2.63
CA ALA A 492 -5.80 18.38 2.23
C ALA A 492 -5.78 19.41 3.37
N VAL A 493 -6.12 19.00 4.59
CA VAL A 493 -6.07 19.86 5.79
C VAL A 493 -4.63 20.34 6.04
N TRP A 494 -3.65 19.42 6.06
CA TRP A 494 -2.25 19.77 6.24
C TRP A 494 -1.75 20.81 5.23
N ARG A 495 -2.19 20.73 3.98
CA ARG A 495 -1.83 21.72 2.96
C ARG A 495 -2.38 23.12 3.27
N HIS A 496 -3.60 23.24 3.82
CA HIS A 496 -4.19 24.52 4.21
C HIS A 496 -3.45 25.13 5.40
N ILE A 497 -3.05 24.31 6.37
CA ILE A 497 -2.19 24.73 7.49
C ILE A 497 -0.84 25.24 6.98
N LEU A 498 -0.16 24.49 6.11
CA LEU A 498 1.14 24.89 5.53
C LEU A 498 1.08 26.17 4.71
N GLN A 499 -0.05 26.46 4.08
CA GLN A 499 -0.27 27.69 3.31
C GLN A 499 -0.68 28.87 4.21
N LYS A 500 -0.73 28.67 5.53
CA LYS A 500 -1.16 29.68 6.51
C LYS A 500 -2.56 30.26 6.23
N GLN A 501 -3.41 29.46 5.59
CA GLN A 501 -4.78 29.88 5.27
C GLN A 501 -5.73 29.70 6.44
N VAL A 502 -5.41 28.72 7.32
CA VAL A 502 -6.24 28.34 8.45
C VAL A 502 -5.37 27.96 9.64
N VAL A 503 -5.95 28.15 10.83
CA VAL A 503 -5.43 27.62 12.10
C VAL A 503 -6.36 26.49 12.52
N VAL A 504 -5.80 25.33 12.84
CA VAL A 504 -6.54 24.13 13.24
C VAL A 504 -6.06 23.77 14.65
N ASN A 505 -6.88 24.00 15.66
CA ASN A 505 -6.54 23.72 17.06
C ASN A 505 -7.34 22.55 17.64
N SER A 506 -8.40 22.11 16.95
CA SER A 506 -9.32 21.08 17.44
C SER A 506 -9.74 20.14 16.32
N ALA A 507 -10.35 19.02 16.69
CA ALA A 507 -10.97 18.10 15.74
C ALA A 507 -12.14 18.77 14.97
N GLN A 508 -12.85 19.71 15.58
CA GLN A 508 -13.88 20.49 14.92
C GLN A 508 -13.32 21.39 13.83
N ASP A 509 -12.21 22.11 14.12
CA ASP A 509 -11.53 22.93 13.11
C ASP A 509 -11.02 22.06 11.96
N PHE A 510 -10.45 20.89 12.30
CA PHE A 510 -10.01 19.92 11.30
C PHE A 510 -11.17 19.49 10.39
N ALA A 511 -12.34 19.15 10.97
CA ALA A 511 -13.52 18.74 10.21
C ALA A 511 -14.04 19.87 9.31
N ALA A 512 -14.08 21.11 9.81
CA ALA A 512 -14.51 22.27 9.03
C ALA A 512 -13.61 22.50 7.82
N VAL A 513 -12.28 22.51 8.03
CA VAL A 513 -11.30 22.65 6.93
C VAL A 513 -11.36 21.46 5.97
N ALA A 514 -11.54 20.23 6.48
CA ALA A 514 -11.66 19.05 5.65
C ALA A 514 -12.89 19.11 4.74
N LYS A 515 -14.02 19.58 5.24
CA LYS A 515 -15.28 19.73 4.48
C LYS A 515 -15.10 20.66 3.27
N ASP A 516 -14.44 21.79 3.47
CA ASP A 516 -14.16 22.74 2.38
C ASP A 516 -13.10 22.22 1.41
N ALA A 517 -12.07 21.54 1.94
CA ALA A 517 -10.93 21.08 1.15
C ALA A 517 -11.20 19.80 0.34
N CYS A 518 -12.21 19.02 0.70
CA CYS A 518 -12.51 17.70 0.12
C CYS A 518 -13.98 17.58 -0.31
N PRO A 519 -14.48 18.35 -1.30
CA PRO A 519 -15.90 18.38 -1.66
C PRO A 519 -16.45 17.05 -2.20
N SER A 520 -15.59 16.09 -2.53
CA SER A 520 -15.97 14.74 -2.98
C SER A 520 -16.06 13.71 -1.85
N ILE A 521 -15.84 14.11 -0.61
CA ILE A 521 -15.88 13.27 0.57
C ILE A 521 -16.82 13.93 1.59
N ASP A 522 -17.82 13.21 2.03
CA ASP A 522 -18.71 13.70 3.08
C ASP A 522 -17.99 13.63 4.43
N ILE A 523 -17.78 14.81 5.02
CA ILE A 523 -17.11 14.94 6.31
C ILE A 523 -18.17 15.07 7.40
N VAL A 524 -18.14 14.14 8.35
CA VAL A 524 -19.02 14.12 9.53
C VAL A 524 -18.17 14.32 10.78
N PHE A 525 -18.53 15.29 11.61
CA PHE A 525 -17.90 15.44 12.92
C PHE A 525 -18.71 14.68 13.97
N VAL A 526 -18.03 13.86 14.79
CA VAL A 526 -18.59 13.14 15.92
C VAL A 526 -17.73 13.42 17.14
N GLY A 527 -18.26 14.10 18.12
CA GLY A 527 -17.52 14.47 19.32
C GLY A 527 -17.39 13.31 20.31
N LYS A 528 -16.42 13.41 21.20
CA LYS A 528 -16.22 12.46 22.31
C LYS A 528 -17.48 12.28 23.17
N ASN A 529 -18.26 13.36 23.34
CA ASN A 529 -19.53 13.30 24.07
C ASN A 529 -20.56 12.43 23.34
N ASP A 530 -20.63 12.49 22.01
CA ASP A 530 -21.53 11.67 21.21
C ASP A 530 -21.18 10.18 21.36
N VAL A 531 -19.88 9.86 21.32
CA VAL A 531 -19.40 8.49 21.57
C VAL A 531 -19.74 8.04 22.99
N SER A 532 -19.65 8.93 23.98
CA SER A 532 -20.02 8.62 25.37
C SER A 532 -21.52 8.33 25.52
N VAL A 533 -22.39 9.06 24.82
CA VAL A 533 -23.83 8.80 24.78
C VAL A 533 -24.12 7.46 24.11
N CYS A 534 -23.51 7.19 22.96
CA CYS A 534 -23.62 5.89 22.28
C CYS A 534 -23.16 4.73 23.17
N LYS A 535 -22.09 4.93 23.93
CA LYS A 535 -21.60 3.94 24.89
C LYS A 535 -22.65 3.61 25.95
N GLN A 536 -23.24 4.63 26.57
CA GLN A 536 -24.29 4.42 27.58
C GLN A 536 -25.50 3.67 27.02
N GLN A 537 -25.93 4.02 25.80
CA GLN A 537 -27.02 3.33 25.12
C GLN A 537 -26.69 1.86 24.86
N LEU A 538 -25.53 1.57 24.33
CA LEU A 538 -25.09 0.19 24.05
C LEU A 538 -24.94 -0.63 25.33
N GLU A 539 -24.37 -0.04 26.39
CA GLU A 539 -24.22 -0.74 27.67
C GLU A 539 -25.59 -1.09 28.28
N ALA A 540 -26.59 -0.22 28.15
CA ALA A 540 -27.96 -0.52 28.56
C ALA A 540 -28.55 -1.69 27.74
N VAL A 541 -28.42 -1.65 26.41
CA VAL A 541 -28.87 -2.75 25.54
C VAL A 541 -28.19 -4.08 25.89
N TRP A 542 -26.87 -4.05 26.14
CA TRP A 542 -26.12 -5.27 26.48
C TRP A 542 -26.38 -5.79 27.91
N GLN A 543 -26.89 -4.95 28.81
CA GLN A 543 -27.39 -5.41 30.11
C GLN A 543 -28.70 -6.20 29.95
N GLU A 544 -29.58 -5.74 29.08
CA GLU A 544 -30.84 -6.44 28.78
C GLU A 544 -30.63 -7.67 27.89
N THR A 545 -29.81 -7.53 26.86
CA THR A 545 -29.49 -8.58 25.87
C THR A 545 -27.99 -8.79 25.79
N PRO A 546 -27.40 -9.64 26.63
CA PRO A 546 -25.96 -9.87 26.64
C PRO A 546 -25.45 -10.40 25.30
N PRO A 547 -24.32 -9.87 24.78
CA PRO A 547 -23.72 -10.33 23.54
C PRO A 547 -23.35 -11.80 23.60
N LEU A 548 -23.66 -12.56 22.53
CA LEU A 548 -23.37 -13.99 22.42
C LEU A 548 -21.86 -14.25 22.51
N ALA A 549 -21.47 -15.31 23.21
CA ALA A 549 -20.09 -15.78 23.18
C ALA A 549 -19.81 -16.44 21.83
N ILE A 550 -18.76 -15.94 21.16
CA ILE A 550 -18.32 -16.46 19.87
C ILE A 550 -16.94 -17.09 20.06
N GLN A 551 -16.88 -18.42 19.90
CA GLN A 551 -15.62 -19.14 19.97
C GLN A 551 -14.82 -18.96 18.68
N GLN A 552 -13.49 -19.01 18.78
CA GLN A 552 -12.57 -18.93 17.64
C GLN A 552 -12.82 -17.73 16.71
N THR A 553 -13.11 -16.56 17.27
CA THR A 553 -13.31 -15.33 16.50
C THR A 553 -12.13 -15.00 15.58
N GLN A 554 -10.92 -15.43 15.93
CA GLN A 554 -9.71 -15.23 15.11
C GLN A 554 -9.84 -15.90 13.72
N LEU A 555 -10.50 -17.06 13.63
CA LEU A 555 -10.66 -17.80 12.39
C LEU A 555 -11.86 -17.34 11.56
N MET A 556 -12.77 -16.56 12.14
CA MET A 556 -13.97 -16.10 11.48
C MET A 556 -13.67 -14.98 10.48
N HIS A 557 -14.30 -15.02 9.30
CA HIS A 557 -14.24 -13.94 8.31
C HIS A 557 -15.61 -13.49 7.82
N TYR A 558 -16.68 -14.08 8.35
CA TYR A 558 -18.05 -13.70 8.04
C TYR A 558 -18.97 -13.98 9.22
N ALA A 559 -19.94 -13.09 9.44
CA ALA A 559 -21.00 -13.24 10.44
C ALA A 559 -22.32 -12.70 9.89
N HIS A 560 -23.42 -13.37 10.14
CA HIS A 560 -24.77 -12.93 9.79
C HIS A 560 -25.79 -13.47 10.78
N LEU A 561 -27.00 -12.92 10.74
CA LEU A 561 -28.13 -13.42 11.52
C LEU A 561 -28.61 -14.75 10.91
N CYS A 562 -28.81 -15.80 11.71
CA CYS A 562 -29.34 -17.05 11.21
C CYS A 562 -30.80 -16.88 10.71
N GLU A 563 -31.26 -17.80 9.84
CA GLU A 563 -32.58 -17.74 9.24
C GLU A 563 -33.72 -17.79 10.28
N SER A 564 -33.52 -18.48 11.39
CA SER A 564 -34.44 -18.50 12.52
C SER A 564 -34.56 -17.19 13.29
N GLY A 565 -33.59 -16.25 13.11
CA GLY A 565 -33.58 -14.97 13.78
C GLY A 565 -33.13 -14.99 15.24
N ASP A 566 -32.76 -16.15 15.79
CA ASP A 566 -32.48 -16.37 17.22
C ASP A 566 -30.98 -16.41 17.56
N GLY A 567 -30.10 -16.22 16.58
CA GLY A 567 -28.65 -16.27 16.81
C GLY A 567 -27.81 -15.83 15.64
N LEU A 568 -26.49 -15.79 15.87
CA LEU A 568 -25.50 -15.48 14.84
C LEU A 568 -24.91 -16.77 14.26
N GLU A 569 -24.79 -16.79 12.96
CA GLU A 569 -24.00 -17.78 12.24
C GLU A 569 -22.69 -17.13 11.77
N VAL A 570 -21.58 -17.82 12.01
CA VAL A 570 -20.24 -17.36 11.68
C VAL A 570 -19.53 -18.39 10.81
N SER A 571 -18.68 -17.92 9.91
CA SER A 571 -17.89 -18.78 9.02
C SER A 571 -16.46 -18.30 8.86
N ASP A 572 -15.57 -19.22 8.51
CA ASP A 572 -14.17 -18.94 8.20
C ASP A 572 -14.00 -18.15 6.90
N ILE A 573 -15.00 -18.17 6.02
CA ILE A 573 -15.02 -17.47 4.74
C ILE A 573 -16.39 -16.85 4.52
N SER A 574 -16.44 -15.73 3.78
CA SER A 574 -17.70 -15.17 3.31
C SER A 574 -18.37 -16.10 2.28
N PRO A 575 -19.71 -16.07 2.14
CA PRO A 575 -20.42 -16.78 1.09
C PRO A 575 -19.89 -16.32 -0.27
N PHE A 576 -19.33 -17.24 -1.00
CA PHE A 576 -18.66 -16.96 -2.26
C PHE A 576 -19.21 -17.95 -3.29
N SER A 577 -19.65 -17.45 -4.42
CA SER A 577 -20.24 -18.17 -5.55
C SER A 577 -20.37 -19.72 -5.42
N ASP A 578 -21.16 -20.36 -6.19
CA ASP A 578 -21.57 -21.78 -6.13
C ASP A 578 -20.45 -22.83 -5.93
N THR A 579 -19.18 -22.42 -5.91
CA THR A 579 -18.01 -23.32 -5.83
C THR A 579 -17.41 -23.49 -4.43
N VAL A 580 -17.68 -22.56 -3.49
CA VAL A 580 -17.11 -22.64 -2.13
C VAL A 580 -18.20 -22.40 -1.09
N MET A 581 -18.77 -23.47 -0.58
CA MET A 581 -19.78 -23.39 0.49
C MET A 581 -19.10 -23.07 1.83
N PRO A 582 -19.50 -21.99 2.52
CA PRO A 582 -19.05 -21.73 3.88
C PRO A 582 -19.59 -22.79 4.83
N GLN A 583 -18.79 -23.18 5.81
CA GLN A 583 -19.26 -23.98 6.95
C GLN A 583 -19.66 -23.02 8.06
N PHE A 584 -20.96 -22.94 8.34
CA PHE A 584 -21.49 -22.08 9.38
C PHE A 584 -21.43 -22.76 10.75
N ARG A 585 -21.09 -21.98 11.76
CA ARG A 585 -21.13 -22.37 13.18
C ARG A 585 -22.07 -21.40 13.89
N ARG A 586 -22.98 -21.91 14.70
CA ARG A 586 -23.83 -21.07 15.53
C ARG A 586 -23.05 -20.54 16.74
N ALA A 587 -23.20 -19.25 17.05
CA ALA A 587 -22.77 -18.68 18.30
C ALA A 587 -23.77 -19.09 19.40
N HIS A 588 -23.28 -19.64 20.50
CA HIS A 588 -24.11 -20.07 21.63
C HIS A 588 -24.09 -19.01 22.73
N VAL A 589 -25.20 -18.88 23.45
CA VAL A 589 -25.22 -18.18 24.74
C VAL A 589 -24.35 -18.99 25.70
N ALA A 590 -23.27 -18.39 26.20
CA ALA A 590 -22.40 -19.04 27.16
C ALA A 590 -23.22 -19.37 28.44
N SER A 591 -23.44 -20.63 28.71
CA SER A 591 -23.98 -21.05 30.01
C SER A 591 -22.93 -20.74 31.09
N LYS A 592 -23.36 -20.39 32.31
CA LYS A 592 -22.43 -20.11 33.44
C LYS A 592 -21.45 -21.27 33.74
N ASN A 593 -21.69 -22.44 33.18
CA ASN A 593 -20.79 -23.62 33.34
C ASN A 593 -19.67 -23.69 32.28
N ASP A 594 -19.79 -23.01 31.13
CA ASP A 594 -18.75 -23.06 30.09
C ASP A 594 -17.51 -22.20 30.43
N SER A 595 -17.66 -21.23 31.34
CA SER A 595 -16.53 -20.42 31.81
C SER A 595 -15.48 -21.20 32.62
N ARG A 596 -15.79 -22.38 33.13
CA ARG A 596 -14.82 -23.26 33.82
C ARG A 596 -14.10 -24.20 32.86
N ASN A 597 -14.74 -24.62 31.78
CA ASN A 597 -14.12 -25.51 30.78
C ASN A 597 -13.30 -24.76 29.72
N SER A 598 -13.58 -23.47 29.47
CA SER A 598 -12.76 -22.66 28.54
C SER A 598 -11.39 -22.31 29.12
N ALA A 599 -11.22 -22.28 30.44
CA ALA A 599 -9.92 -22.11 31.09
C ALA A 599 -9.04 -23.38 31.00
N ALA A 600 -9.66 -24.57 30.98
CA ALA A 600 -8.95 -25.85 30.85
C ALA A 600 -8.54 -26.15 29.40
N THR A 601 -9.38 -25.79 28.41
CA THR A 601 -9.05 -25.98 26.99
C THR A 601 -8.14 -24.90 26.42
N ALA A 602 -8.06 -23.71 27.04
CA ALA A 602 -7.07 -22.70 26.70
C ALA A 602 -5.65 -23.09 27.11
N SER A 603 -5.50 -23.90 28.19
CA SER A 603 -4.20 -24.39 28.63
C SER A 603 -3.64 -25.53 27.76
N GLU A 604 -4.49 -26.30 27.08
CA GLU A 604 -4.06 -27.38 26.17
C GLU A 604 -3.74 -26.90 24.75
N THR A 605 -4.31 -25.78 24.31
CA THR A 605 -4.00 -25.19 22.97
C THR A 605 -2.82 -24.21 23.00
N GLU A 606 -2.48 -23.64 24.14
CA GLU A 606 -1.22 -22.86 24.31
C GLU A 606 0.02 -23.75 24.43
N ALA A 607 -0.12 -25.00 24.82
CA ALA A 607 0.99 -25.96 24.94
C ALA A 607 1.58 -26.44 23.59
N LEU A 608 0.94 -26.11 22.45
CA LEU A 608 1.40 -26.50 21.10
C LEU A 608 2.17 -25.41 20.35
N VAL A 609 2.45 -24.25 20.95
CA VAL A 609 3.14 -23.12 20.27
C VAL A 609 4.20 -22.44 21.16
N ALA A 610 4.78 -23.10 22.14
CA ALA A 610 5.93 -22.54 22.87
C ALA A 610 7.12 -23.51 22.85
N PRO A 611 8.30 -23.08 22.39
CA PRO A 611 9.52 -23.84 22.64
C PRO A 611 9.98 -23.61 24.08
N SER A 612 10.21 -24.72 24.78
CA SER A 612 10.79 -24.79 26.11
C SER A 612 12.18 -24.16 26.15
N SER A 613 12.37 -23.15 26.97
CA SER A 613 13.69 -22.86 27.55
C SER A 613 13.53 -22.58 29.04
N SER A 614 13.98 -23.54 29.82
CA SER A 614 14.19 -23.45 31.25
C SER A 614 15.44 -22.63 31.57
N SER A 615 15.31 -21.57 32.34
CA SER A 615 16.34 -21.18 33.31
C SER A 615 15.70 -20.35 34.42
N SER A 616 15.80 -20.89 35.62
CA SER A 616 15.49 -20.32 36.92
C SER A 616 16.32 -19.09 37.22
N VAL A 617 15.74 -18.01 37.73
CA VAL A 617 16.29 -17.16 38.80
C VAL A 617 15.18 -16.35 39.48
N SER A 618 15.03 -16.59 40.75
CA SER A 618 14.60 -15.83 41.94
C SER A 618 13.80 -14.54 41.81
N GLU A 619 12.74 -14.52 42.63
CA GLU A 619 11.91 -13.40 43.08
C GLU A 619 12.69 -12.21 43.63
N HIS A 620 12.31 -11.01 43.23
CA HIS A 620 12.29 -9.86 44.13
C HIS A 620 11.10 -8.95 43.82
N ARG A 621 10.27 -8.78 44.85
CA ARG A 621 9.19 -7.77 44.93
C ARG A 621 9.79 -6.37 44.91
N MET A 622 9.21 -5.42 44.18
CA MET A 622 8.64 -4.17 44.71
C MET A 622 8.25 -3.16 43.62
N HIS A 623 7.10 -2.54 43.90
CA HIS A 623 6.60 -1.21 43.59
C HIS A 623 6.12 -0.83 42.19
N THR A 624 4.81 -0.56 42.21
CA THR A 624 3.99 0.38 41.44
C THR A 624 4.75 1.49 40.72
N GLY A 625 4.68 1.50 39.40
CA GLY A 625 5.10 2.60 38.56
C GLY A 625 4.25 2.66 37.29
N THR A 626 3.51 3.72 37.19
CA THR A 626 2.66 4.13 36.07
C THR A 626 3.38 4.01 34.73
N MET A 627 2.92 3.14 33.83
CA MET A 627 3.42 3.07 32.46
C MET A 627 2.85 4.24 31.63
N GLN A 628 3.68 5.24 31.41
CA GLN A 628 3.50 6.19 30.32
C GLN A 628 3.85 5.51 28.99
N HIS A 629 2.88 5.38 28.10
CA HIS A 629 3.11 4.99 26.72
C HIS A 629 3.82 6.11 25.97
N SER A 630 5.11 5.91 25.72
CA SER A 630 5.88 6.77 24.81
C SER A 630 5.48 6.49 23.36
N ILE A 631 4.74 7.42 22.76
CA ILE A 631 4.47 7.43 21.33
C ILE A 631 5.72 7.92 20.61
N VAL A 632 6.38 7.02 19.90
CA VAL A 632 7.51 7.34 19.04
C VAL A 632 6.98 7.93 17.73
N CYS A 633 7.05 9.25 17.59
CA CYS A 633 6.85 9.93 16.32
C CYS A 633 8.07 9.71 15.41
N PHE A 634 7.92 8.95 14.34
CA PHE A 634 8.93 8.87 13.29
C PHE A 634 9.02 10.20 12.53
N LYS A 635 10.19 10.82 12.59
CA LYS A 635 10.58 11.94 11.72
C LYS A 635 10.70 11.44 10.28
N THR A 636 9.81 11.89 9.42
CA THR A 636 10.06 11.91 7.98
C THR A 636 10.91 13.14 7.66
N VAL A 637 12.18 12.93 7.37
CA VAL A 637 13.07 13.93 6.77
C VAL A 637 12.86 13.85 5.25
N HIS A 638 12.49 14.97 4.68
CA HIS A 638 12.44 15.44 3.26
C HIS A 638 12.19 14.47 2.11
#